data_2663b0d583d4723bdd2ff821798716cb
#
_entry.id   2663b0d583d4723bdd2ff821798716cb
#
_cell.length_a   1.000
_cell.length_b   1.000
_cell.length_c   1.000
_cell.angle_alpha   90.00
_cell.angle_beta   90.00
_cell.angle_gamma   90.00
#
_symmetry.space_group_name_H-M   'P 1'
#
loop_
_entity.id
_entity.type
_entity.pdbx_description
1 polymer ?
#
loop_
_entity_poly.entity_id
_entity_poly.type
_entity_poly.pdbx_seq_one_letter_code
_entity_poly.pdbx_strand_id
1 'polypeptide(L)'
;MAFVVIFHIWPAALPGGYVGVDIFFVISGFLITGLLARMALSDGGISLVGFYTRRVRRLLPAAIVALFVTLAGTLLFVSDAWWEETAKQVMASALYVQNWRLAEQAVDYLGAEDAPSPVQHFWSLSIEEQFYIVWPLLMIAALWWARRRGYSPIQTLTAALGVVLAGSLAASVVLTRSDPTWAYFVTHTRVWELALGGLLALTLDRFQPDGRVRTAMAVTGILAAFASAILFTRSTDFPGFKALLPTFGAALIIAAGGTRIGRFRGLDTAALRYVGDRSYSIYLWHWPLIIFYVAQRGSIGLFDGVALIIAIVAVSDLSYRFVEQPYRHSRPSLQWRPLIDGTVAVGLCVAAAGGLVYAIDRQRIDVSLIGTTNYPGPAALLANAAVPEGVKPLPPLSKIGSDVPVIYRMKCHQEQKGIDATGCRLGDPAGTKTIVVMGDSHAAQWIPAVDKIAKDRKWRLITFTKAACPVTRVTILDDGKPYEQCALWREKVLAEIATLKPDFAITSQSNYTSVAQDAMIEGLRSVWSELASQGVHVIAIRNTPFSLFDPRNCLGTDPGKCVNPRSEVERENIYALAAQSLTGVTVVDMNDALCGKDSCPAVVGNIVVLRDNHHLTATYALALAPYLAKAAGL
;
A
#
# COMPACT_ATOMS: atom_id res chain seq x y z
N MET A 1 -6.12 -19.81 8.98
CA MET A 1 -5.87 -19.95 7.53
C MET A 1 -7.12 -19.86 6.69
N ALA A 2 -8.16 -20.67 6.93
CA ALA A 2 -9.37 -20.63 6.10
C ALA A 2 -9.97 -19.22 5.97
N PHE A 3 -10.09 -18.46 7.06
CA PHE A 3 -10.60 -17.08 7.04
C PHE A 3 -9.81 -16.19 6.09
N VAL A 4 -8.47 -16.23 6.15
CA VAL A 4 -7.60 -15.41 5.31
C VAL A 4 -7.73 -15.79 3.83
N VAL A 5 -7.72 -17.09 3.50
CA VAL A 5 -7.82 -17.57 2.11
C VAL A 5 -9.19 -17.21 1.52
N ILE A 6 -10.29 -17.45 2.27
CA ILE A 6 -11.65 -17.12 1.82
C ILE A 6 -11.81 -15.61 1.63
N PHE A 7 -11.33 -14.79 2.56
CA PHE A 7 -11.34 -13.34 2.44
C PHE A 7 -10.63 -12.84 1.18
N HIS A 8 -9.49 -13.41 0.85
CA HIS A 8 -8.73 -12.99 -0.32
C HIS A 8 -9.33 -13.45 -1.65
N ILE A 9 -10.04 -14.60 -1.65
CA ILE A 9 -10.71 -15.11 -2.86
C ILE A 9 -12.10 -14.46 -3.03
N TRP A 10 -12.88 -14.40 -1.95
CA TRP A 10 -14.25 -13.87 -1.94
C TRP A 10 -14.46 -12.88 -0.78
N PRO A 11 -13.94 -11.65 -0.89
CA PRO A 11 -13.99 -10.68 0.20
C PRO A 11 -15.42 -10.31 0.63
N ALA A 12 -16.39 -10.40 -0.29
CA ALA A 12 -17.80 -10.16 0.04
C ALA A 12 -18.43 -11.29 0.89
N ALA A 13 -17.92 -12.53 0.77
CA ALA A 13 -18.45 -13.66 1.54
C ALA A 13 -17.96 -13.66 3.00
N LEU A 14 -16.75 -13.14 3.27
CA LEU A 14 -16.17 -13.09 4.60
C LEU A 14 -15.37 -11.79 4.80
N PRO A 15 -16.05 -10.64 4.90
CA PRO A 15 -15.41 -9.32 4.80
C PRO A 15 -14.39 -9.03 5.92
N GLY A 16 -14.54 -9.65 7.10
CA GLY A 16 -13.60 -9.55 8.22
C GLY A 16 -12.58 -10.70 8.30
N GLY A 17 -12.45 -11.54 7.26
CA GLY A 17 -11.57 -12.72 7.31
C GLY A 17 -10.09 -12.41 7.53
N TYR A 18 -9.66 -11.16 7.34
CA TYR A 18 -8.31 -10.69 7.67
C TYR A 18 -7.94 -10.87 9.16
N VAL A 19 -8.91 -10.94 10.08
CA VAL A 19 -8.67 -11.20 11.51
C VAL A 19 -8.02 -12.56 11.77
N GLY A 20 -7.95 -13.43 10.77
CA GLY A 20 -7.18 -14.67 10.85
C GLY A 20 -5.70 -14.46 11.13
N VAL A 21 -5.15 -13.30 10.81
CA VAL A 21 -3.76 -12.90 11.13
C VAL A 21 -3.61 -12.65 12.63
N ASP A 22 -4.56 -11.96 13.27
CA ASP A 22 -4.57 -11.67 14.70
C ASP A 22 -4.62 -12.97 15.53
N ILE A 23 -5.47 -13.91 15.11
CA ILE A 23 -5.52 -15.26 15.69
C ILE A 23 -4.15 -15.93 15.57
N PHE A 24 -3.46 -15.77 14.44
CA PHE A 24 -2.12 -16.31 14.21
C PHE A 24 -1.08 -15.71 15.16
N PHE A 25 -1.11 -14.40 15.37
CA PHE A 25 -0.19 -13.73 16.30
C PHE A 25 -0.34 -14.25 17.72
N VAL A 26 -1.57 -14.47 18.21
CA VAL A 26 -1.79 -15.05 19.54
C VAL A 26 -1.22 -16.48 19.62
N ILE A 27 -1.46 -17.33 18.61
CA ILE A 27 -0.93 -18.69 18.55
C ILE A 27 0.61 -18.67 18.53
N SER A 28 1.20 -17.80 17.73
CA SER A 28 2.65 -17.65 17.58
C SER A 28 3.29 -17.21 18.91
N GLY A 29 2.75 -16.18 19.53
CA GLY A 29 3.19 -15.73 20.85
C GLY A 29 3.13 -16.81 21.90
N PHE A 30 2.05 -17.60 21.94
CA PHE A 30 1.88 -18.75 22.82
C PHE A 30 2.97 -19.81 22.61
N LEU A 31 3.20 -20.23 21.38
CA LEU A 31 4.14 -21.29 21.06
C LEU A 31 5.59 -20.87 21.33
N ILE A 32 5.98 -19.66 20.96
CA ILE A 32 7.35 -19.18 21.09
C ILE A 32 7.70 -18.88 22.54
N THR A 33 6.82 -18.19 23.26
CA THR A 33 7.06 -17.90 24.67
C THR A 33 7.09 -19.18 25.49
N GLY A 34 6.18 -20.15 25.21
CA GLY A 34 6.19 -21.45 25.87
C GLY A 34 7.47 -22.26 25.58
N LEU A 35 8.02 -22.18 24.36
CA LEU A 35 9.31 -22.80 24.02
C LEU A 35 10.46 -22.14 24.79
N LEU A 36 10.54 -20.81 24.77
CA LEU A 36 11.60 -20.06 25.45
C LEU A 36 11.54 -20.21 26.97
N ALA A 37 10.34 -20.23 27.56
CA ALA A 37 10.15 -20.45 28.98
C ALA A 37 10.66 -21.84 29.41
N ARG A 38 10.34 -22.89 28.64
CA ARG A 38 10.89 -24.23 28.90
C ARG A 38 12.42 -24.27 28.82
N MET A 39 13.01 -23.58 27.83
CA MET A 39 14.47 -23.48 27.74
C MET A 39 15.07 -22.68 28.91
N ALA A 40 14.41 -21.60 29.34
CA ALA A 40 14.86 -20.74 30.44
C ALA A 40 14.89 -21.47 31.79
N LEU A 41 13.95 -22.42 31.98
CA LEU A 41 13.82 -23.21 33.21
C LEU A 41 14.65 -24.50 33.18
N SER A 42 15.26 -24.87 32.05
CA SER A 42 16.23 -25.95 31.96
C SER A 42 17.63 -25.52 32.39
N ASP A 43 18.48 -26.45 32.80
CA ASP A 43 19.82 -26.20 33.32
C ASP A 43 20.76 -25.47 32.35
N GLY A 44 20.47 -25.54 31.03
CA GLY A 44 21.25 -24.87 29.99
C GLY A 44 20.83 -23.42 29.67
N GLY A 45 19.71 -22.94 30.19
CA GLY A 45 19.16 -21.62 29.87
C GLY A 45 18.77 -21.42 28.41
N ILE A 46 18.53 -20.17 27.99
CA ILE A 46 18.15 -19.83 26.61
C ILE A 46 19.39 -19.78 25.72
N SER A 47 19.55 -20.76 24.82
CA SER A 47 20.56 -20.75 23.76
C SER A 47 20.04 -20.00 22.54
N LEU A 48 20.52 -18.76 22.29
CA LEU A 48 20.13 -17.95 21.13
C LEU A 48 20.48 -18.64 19.81
N VAL A 49 21.71 -19.17 19.68
CA VAL A 49 22.13 -19.89 18.48
C VAL A 49 21.22 -21.08 18.20
N GLY A 50 20.94 -21.89 19.23
CA GLY A 50 20.05 -23.04 19.11
C GLY A 50 18.60 -22.64 18.77
N PHE A 51 18.12 -21.53 19.30
CA PHE A 51 16.79 -21.01 19.00
C PHE A 51 16.70 -20.51 17.56
N TYR A 52 17.58 -19.60 17.12
CA TYR A 52 17.55 -19.04 15.77
C TYR A 52 17.81 -20.09 14.70
N THR A 53 18.74 -21.02 14.92
CA THR A 53 18.96 -22.13 13.98
C THR A 53 17.70 -22.95 13.73
N ARG A 54 16.93 -23.26 14.79
CA ARG A 54 15.66 -23.99 14.63
C ARG A 54 14.62 -23.18 13.86
N ARG A 55 14.57 -21.85 14.04
CA ARG A 55 13.65 -20.95 13.33
C ARG A 55 14.03 -20.84 11.85
N VAL A 56 15.28 -20.51 11.58
CA VAL A 56 15.80 -20.43 10.21
C VAL A 56 15.50 -21.72 9.44
N ARG A 57 15.80 -22.89 10.00
CA ARG A 57 15.52 -24.18 9.35
C ARG A 57 14.04 -24.46 9.09
N ARG A 58 13.16 -23.93 9.93
CA ARG A 58 11.72 -24.17 9.82
C ARG A 58 11.05 -23.22 8.82
N LEU A 59 11.42 -21.94 8.80
CA LEU A 59 10.67 -20.88 8.14
C LEU A 59 11.37 -20.37 6.88
N LEU A 60 12.66 -20.08 6.97
CA LEU A 60 13.37 -19.37 5.92
C LEU A 60 13.45 -20.09 4.57
N PRO A 61 13.70 -21.43 4.47
CA PRO A 61 13.81 -22.10 3.17
C PRO A 61 12.52 -21.98 2.35
N ALA A 62 11.35 -22.21 2.97
CA ALA A 62 10.08 -22.10 2.28
C ALA A 62 9.74 -20.64 1.91
N ALA A 63 10.05 -19.65 2.78
CA ALA A 63 9.89 -18.24 2.49
C ALA A 63 10.72 -17.79 1.30
N ILE A 64 12.01 -18.14 1.27
CA ILE A 64 12.93 -17.76 0.18
C ILE A 64 12.53 -18.41 -1.14
N VAL A 65 12.14 -19.68 -1.14
CA VAL A 65 11.63 -20.35 -2.36
C VAL A 65 10.36 -19.65 -2.85
N ALA A 66 9.42 -19.33 -1.95
CA ALA A 66 8.22 -18.61 -2.31
C ALA A 66 8.54 -17.22 -2.91
N LEU A 67 9.49 -16.46 -2.32
CA LEU A 67 9.90 -15.16 -2.85
C LEU A 67 10.55 -15.26 -4.23
N PHE A 68 11.46 -16.22 -4.46
CA PHE A 68 12.07 -16.42 -5.78
C PHE A 68 11.04 -16.83 -6.84
N VAL A 69 10.16 -17.76 -6.51
CA VAL A 69 9.10 -18.19 -7.46
C VAL A 69 8.11 -17.06 -7.70
N THR A 70 7.80 -16.26 -6.67
CA THR A 70 6.93 -15.09 -6.83
C THR A 70 7.59 -14.02 -7.69
N LEU A 71 8.89 -13.76 -7.52
CA LEU A 71 9.63 -12.83 -8.39
C LEU A 71 9.64 -13.31 -9.86
N ALA A 72 9.90 -14.59 -10.09
CA ALA A 72 9.85 -15.17 -11.42
C ALA A 72 8.42 -15.16 -12.01
N GLY A 73 7.41 -15.49 -11.20
CA GLY A 73 6.00 -15.42 -11.60
C GLY A 73 5.54 -13.99 -11.91
N THR A 74 6.08 -12.99 -11.21
CA THR A 74 5.82 -11.59 -11.52
C THR A 74 6.26 -11.24 -12.95
N LEU A 75 7.43 -11.68 -13.37
CA LEU A 75 7.93 -11.46 -14.73
C LEU A 75 7.08 -12.16 -15.81
N LEU A 76 6.34 -13.20 -15.45
CA LEU A 76 5.54 -14.00 -16.39
C LEU A 76 4.06 -13.63 -16.41
N PHE A 77 3.50 -13.21 -15.29
CA PHE A 77 2.06 -13.08 -15.10
C PHE A 77 1.59 -11.68 -14.73
N VAL A 78 2.50 -10.76 -14.39
CA VAL A 78 2.15 -9.41 -13.96
C VAL A 78 2.71 -8.40 -14.97
N SER A 79 1.95 -7.33 -15.26
CA SER A 79 2.42 -6.23 -16.10
C SER A 79 3.77 -5.70 -15.64
N ASP A 80 4.65 -5.38 -16.58
CA ASP A 80 5.99 -4.84 -16.29
C ASP A 80 5.93 -3.48 -15.57
N ALA A 81 4.81 -2.79 -15.63
CA ALA A 81 4.55 -1.60 -14.82
C ALA A 81 4.68 -1.83 -13.30
N TRP A 82 4.48 -3.08 -12.83
CA TRP A 82 4.55 -3.44 -11.41
C TRP A 82 5.85 -4.13 -11.00
N TRP A 83 6.75 -4.42 -11.94
CA TRP A 83 7.97 -5.19 -11.65
C TRP A 83 8.89 -4.49 -10.65
N GLU A 84 9.09 -3.18 -10.81
CA GLU A 84 9.94 -2.40 -9.91
C GLU A 84 9.42 -2.42 -8.48
N GLU A 85 8.13 -2.15 -8.30
CA GLU A 85 7.51 -2.11 -6.98
C GLU A 85 7.48 -3.51 -6.34
N THR A 86 7.11 -4.55 -7.11
CA THR A 86 7.14 -5.93 -6.61
C THR A 86 8.56 -6.34 -6.20
N ALA A 87 9.59 -5.99 -6.98
CA ALA A 87 10.98 -6.30 -6.63
C ALA A 87 11.43 -5.60 -5.35
N LYS A 88 11.06 -4.33 -5.15
CA LYS A 88 11.32 -3.60 -3.89
C LYS A 88 10.62 -4.26 -2.70
N GLN A 89 9.39 -4.73 -2.89
CA GLN A 89 8.64 -5.45 -1.85
C GLN A 89 9.19 -6.85 -1.59
N VAL A 90 9.73 -7.56 -2.59
CA VAL A 90 10.46 -8.81 -2.40
C VAL A 90 11.71 -8.61 -1.55
N MET A 91 12.48 -7.53 -1.80
CA MET A 91 13.63 -7.19 -0.94
C MET A 91 13.20 -6.93 0.51
N ALA A 92 12.16 -6.12 0.70
CA ALA A 92 11.63 -5.82 2.04
C ALA A 92 11.11 -7.08 2.75
N SER A 93 10.46 -7.99 2.00
CA SER A 93 9.96 -9.27 2.51
C SER A 93 11.09 -10.23 2.90
N ALA A 94 12.15 -10.32 2.10
CA ALA A 94 13.33 -11.12 2.39
C ALA A 94 14.10 -10.63 3.64
N LEU A 95 14.04 -9.32 3.91
CA LEU A 95 14.64 -8.68 5.08
C LEU A 95 13.66 -8.57 6.27
N TYR A 96 12.45 -9.10 6.14
CA TYR A 96 11.38 -9.01 7.16
C TYR A 96 11.07 -7.57 7.63
N VAL A 97 11.07 -6.61 6.68
CA VAL A 97 10.67 -5.21 6.91
C VAL A 97 9.51 -4.77 6.01
N GLN A 98 8.81 -5.73 5.41
CA GLN A 98 7.69 -5.47 4.49
C GLN A 98 6.54 -4.68 5.14
N ASN A 99 6.30 -4.89 6.42
CA ASN A 99 5.28 -4.17 7.17
C ASN A 99 5.58 -2.66 7.28
N TRP A 100 6.84 -2.28 7.44
CA TRP A 100 7.25 -0.86 7.47
C TRP A 100 7.15 -0.22 6.09
N ARG A 101 7.56 -0.96 5.03
CA ARG A 101 7.41 -0.47 3.67
C ARG A 101 5.94 -0.23 3.31
N LEU A 102 5.03 -1.15 3.67
CA LEU A 102 3.60 -0.98 3.42
C LEU A 102 3.01 0.15 4.28
N ALA A 103 3.47 0.33 5.51
CA ALA A 103 3.07 1.47 6.33
C ALA A 103 3.46 2.80 5.66
N GLU A 104 4.68 2.91 5.14
CA GLU A 104 5.14 4.09 4.40
C GLU A 104 4.32 4.33 3.13
N GLN A 105 4.06 3.27 2.33
CA GLN A 105 3.24 3.36 1.13
C GLN A 105 1.79 3.75 1.41
N ALA A 106 1.23 3.25 2.50
CA ALA A 106 -0.16 3.52 2.86
C ALA A 106 -0.43 4.99 3.22
N VAL A 107 0.60 5.74 3.61
CA VAL A 107 0.52 7.19 3.88
C VAL A 107 1.14 8.02 2.74
N ASP A 108 1.83 7.38 1.79
CA ASP A 108 2.32 8.04 0.57
C ASP A 108 1.15 8.18 -0.41
N TYR A 109 0.83 9.41 -0.74
CA TYR A 109 -0.26 9.73 -1.68
C TYR A 109 -0.13 9.02 -3.04
N LEU A 110 1.09 8.85 -3.55
CA LEU A 110 1.32 8.18 -4.84
C LEU A 110 1.15 6.65 -4.77
N GLY A 111 1.44 6.05 -3.61
CA GLY A 111 1.38 4.61 -3.40
C GLY A 111 0.04 4.10 -2.84
N ALA A 112 -0.81 5.00 -2.32
CA ALA A 112 -2.05 4.62 -1.65
C ALA A 112 -3.08 3.93 -2.57
N GLU A 113 -3.04 4.22 -3.88
CA GLU A 113 -3.93 3.64 -4.90
C GLU A 113 -3.30 2.46 -5.66
N ASP A 114 -2.08 2.05 -5.32
CA ASP A 114 -1.41 0.97 -6.01
C ASP A 114 -2.07 -0.39 -5.77
N ALA A 115 -2.11 -1.21 -6.82
CA ALA A 115 -2.60 -2.58 -6.72
C ALA A 115 -1.73 -3.39 -5.75
N PRO A 116 -2.35 -4.30 -4.96
CA PRO A 116 -1.61 -5.10 -4.00
C PRO A 116 -0.59 -6.01 -4.68
N SER A 117 0.66 -5.98 -4.20
CA SER A 117 1.74 -6.80 -4.78
C SER A 117 1.59 -8.28 -4.41
N PRO A 118 2.18 -9.21 -5.21
CA PRO A 118 2.15 -10.64 -4.93
C PRO A 118 2.82 -11.06 -3.61
N VAL A 119 3.58 -10.18 -2.96
CA VAL A 119 4.28 -10.45 -1.68
C VAL A 119 3.75 -9.61 -0.51
N GLN A 120 2.66 -8.87 -0.71
CA GLN A 120 2.11 -7.99 0.34
C GLN A 120 1.88 -8.71 1.67
N HIS A 121 1.37 -9.94 1.64
CA HIS A 121 1.06 -10.74 2.84
C HIS A 121 2.27 -11.00 3.76
N PHE A 122 3.51 -10.82 3.29
CA PHE A 122 4.72 -10.93 4.13
C PHE A 122 4.79 -9.89 5.26
N TRP A 123 3.94 -8.86 5.25
CA TRP A 123 3.89 -7.85 6.32
C TRP A 123 3.69 -8.49 7.71
N SER A 124 2.79 -9.46 7.81
CA SER A 124 2.53 -10.11 9.10
C SER A 124 3.66 -11.05 9.53
N LEU A 125 4.29 -11.75 8.57
CA LEU A 125 5.49 -12.54 8.83
C LEU A 125 6.64 -11.63 9.28
N SER A 126 6.74 -10.41 8.76
CA SER A 126 7.75 -9.44 9.18
C SER A 126 7.57 -9.06 10.66
N ILE A 127 6.35 -8.79 11.11
CA ILE A 127 6.06 -8.51 12.52
C ILE A 127 6.41 -9.72 13.40
N GLU A 128 6.07 -10.92 12.95
CA GLU A 128 6.33 -12.16 13.66
C GLU A 128 7.83 -12.43 13.83
N GLU A 129 8.62 -12.27 12.76
CA GLU A 129 10.07 -12.47 12.80
C GLU A 129 10.78 -11.38 13.62
N GLN A 130 10.32 -10.13 13.55
CA GLN A 130 10.81 -9.05 14.43
C GLN A 130 10.57 -9.39 15.90
N PHE A 131 9.39 -9.92 16.24
CA PHE A 131 9.11 -10.42 17.58
C PHE A 131 10.06 -11.58 17.95
N TYR A 132 10.34 -12.52 17.05
CA TYR A 132 11.25 -13.64 17.31
C TYR A 132 12.70 -13.18 17.55
N ILE A 133 13.10 -12.05 16.96
CA ILE A 133 14.42 -11.47 17.19
C ILE A 133 14.48 -10.81 18.59
N VAL A 134 13.50 -9.97 18.89
CA VAL A 134 13.52 -9.13 20.10
C VAL A 134 13.13 -9.92 21.34
N TRP A 135 12.19 -10.84 21.24
CA TRP A 135 11.57 -11.51 22.37
C TRP A 135 12.54 -12.36 23.21
N PRO A 136 13.42 -13.23 22.63
CA PRO A 136 14.38 -13.98 23.42
C PRO A 136 15.36 -13.07 24.20
N LEU A 137 15.74 -11.93 23.61
CA LEU A 137 16.63 -10.96 24.25
C LEU A 137 15.96 -10.30 25.46
N LEU A 138 14.69 -9.90 25.31
CA LEU A 138 13.90 -9.35 26.42
C LEU A 138 13.72 -10.38 27.55
N MET A 139 13.46 -11.64 27.20
CA MET A 139 13.35 -12.70 28.21
C MET A 139 14.67 -12.92 28.95
N ILE A 140 15.80 -12.95 28.26
CA ILE A 140 17.12 -13.08 28.88
C ILE A 140 17.39 -11.90 29.83
N ALA A 141 17.10 -10.68 29.38
CA ALA A 141 17.28 -9.48 30.22
C ALA A 141 16.38 -9.50 31.44
N ALA A 142 15.11 -9.89 31.30
CA ALA A 142 14.17 -10.01 32.41
C ALA A 142 14.61 -11.10 33.43
N LEU A 143 15.08 -12.26 32.94
CA LEU A 143 15.60 -13.33 33.79
C LEU A 143 16.88 -12.95 34.50
N TRP A 144 17.79 -12.25 33.82
CA TRP A 144 19.00 -11.73 34.45
C TRP A 144 18.68 -10.72 35.57
N TRP A 145 17.72 -9.83 35.33
CA TRP A 145 17.26 -8.87 36.33
C TRP A 145 16.56 -9.57 37.51
N ALA A 146 15.72 -10.58 37.24
CA ALA A 146 15.07 -11.39 38.28
C ALA A 146 16.10 -12.07 39.21
N ARG A 147 17.14 -12.71 38.64
CA ARG A 147 18.23 -13.36 39.39
C ARG A 147 18.97 -12.37 40.27
N ARG A 148 19.28 -11.16 39.77
CA ARG A 148 19.98 -10.13 40.53
C ARG A 148 19.19 -9.58 41.72
N ARG A 149 17.86 -9.56 41.59
CA ARG A 149 16.95 -9.02 42.61
C ARG A 149 16.30 -10.09 43.48
N GLY A 150 16.55 -11.36 43.23
CA GLY A 150 15.90 -12.45 43.95
C GLY A 150 14.42 -12.64 43.65
N TYR A 151 13.96 -12.13 42.49
CA TYR A 151 12.56 -12.25 42.09
C TYR A 151 12.28 -13.59 41.42
N SER A 152 11.01 -14.04 41.43
CA SER A 152 10.58 -15.22 40.71
C SER A 152 10.72 -15.02 39.20
N PRO A 153 11.42 -15.92 38.48
CA PRO A 153 11.58 -15.82 37.01
C PRO A 153 10.26 -15.72 36.24
N ILE A 154 9.28 -16.55 36.61
CA ILE A 154 7.96 -16.59 35.94
C ILE A 154 7.19 -15.28 36.19
N GLN A 155 7.22 -14.76 37.43
CA GLN A 155 6.53 -13.51 37.76
C GLN A 155 7.15 -12.32 37.01
N THR A 156 8.48 -12.28 36.90
CA THR A 156 9.19 -11.23 36.18
C THR A 156 8.88 -11.28 34.67
N LEU A 157 8.89 -12.47 34.08
CA LEU A 157 8.51 -12.63 32.67
C LEU A 157 7.05 -12.25 32.43
N THR A 158 6.14 -12.65 33.32
CA THR A 158 4.72 -12.27 33.23
C THR A 158 4.53 -10.75 33.33
N ALA A 159 5.24 -10.10 34.25
CA ALA A 159 5.20 -8.64 34.39
C ALA A 159 5.76 -7.94 33.14
N ALA A 160 6.90 -8.40 32.61
CA ALA A 160 7.51 -7.83 31.40
C ALA A 160 6.58 -7.95 30.18
N LEU A 161 5.96 -9.13 29.99
CA LEU A 161 4.94 -9.31 28.94
C LEU A 161 3.71 -8.45 29.16
N GLY A 162 3.26 -8.30 30.40
CA GLY A 162 2.14 -7.42 30.74
C GLY A 162 2.40 -5.96 30.37
N VAL A 163 3.63 -5.48 30.59
CA VAL A 163 4.03 -4.12 30.17
C VAL A 163 4.05 -4.00 28.65
N VAL A 164 4.59 -4.97 27.92
CA VAL A 164 4.58 -4.99 26.44
C VAL A 164 3.15 -5.00 25.92
N LEU A 165 2.29 -5.85 26.48
CA LEU A 165 0.88 -5.93 26.11
C LEU A 165 0.17 -4.59 26.32
N ALA A 166 0.27 -4.03 27.53
CA ALA A 166 -0.42 -2.78 27.86
C ALA A 166 0.07 -1.60 27.01
N GLY A 167 1.39 -1.45 26.85
CA GLY A 167 1.98 -0.38 26.03
C GLY A 167 1.63 -0.49 24.54
N SER A 168 1.71 -1.70 23.99
CA SER A 168 1.40 -1.94 22.58
C SER A 168 -0.12 -1.82 22.29
N LEU A 169 -0.99 -2.29 23.19
CA LEU A 169 -2.43 -2.12 23.07
C LEU A 169 -2.84 -0.64 23.18
N ALA A 170 -2.23 0.11 24.10
CA ALA A 170 -2.46 1.55 24.19
C ALA A 170 -2.04 2.27 22.90
N ALA A 171 -0.86 1.95 22.36
CA ALA A 171 -0.39 2.46 21.07
C ALA A 171 -1.36 2.08 19.94
N SER A 172 -1.84 0.82 19.91
CA SER A 172 -2.83 0.35 18.94
C SER A 172 -4.11 1.19 18.98
N VAL A 173 -4.68 1.41 20.18
CA VAL A 173 -5.93 2.18 20.33
C VAL A 173 -5.73 3.65 19.94
N VAL A 174 -4.63 4.27 20.34
CA VAL A 174 -4.36 5.70 20.05
C VAL A 174 -4.10 5.90 18.56
N LEU A 175 -3.19 5.12 17.96
CA LEU A 175 -2.81 5.29 16.56
C LEU A 175 -3.92 4.89 15.60
N THR A 176 -4.73 3.88 15.91
CA THR A 176 -5.87 3.52 15.06
C THR A 176 -6.90 4.66 14.95
N ARG A 177 -7.02 5.53 15.97
CA ARG A 177 -7.93 6.68 15.91
C ARG A 177 -7.41 7.81 15.03
N SER A 178 -6.11 7.98 14.95
CA SER A 178 -5.47 9.07 14.19
C SER A 178 -5.06 8.66 12.78
N ASP A 179 -4.67 7.40 12.59
CA ASP A 179 -4.18 6.88 11.31
C ASP A 179 -4.35 5.34 11.30
N PRO A 180 -5.55 4.84 10.98
CA PRO A 180 -5.85 3.39 11.01
C PRO A 180 -4.99 2.60 10.02
N THR A 181 -4.65 3.18 8.86
CA THR A 181 -3.88 2.52 7.81
C THR A 181 -2.42 2.31 8.24
N TRP A 182 -1.79 3.31 8.82
CA TRP A 182 -0.47 3.19 9.43
C TRP A 182 -0.47 2.19 10.59
N ALA A 183 -1.46 2.32 11.49
CA ALA A 183 -1.61 1.47 12.66
C ALA A 183 -1.77 -0.02 12.31
N TYR A 184 -2.31 -0.33 11.13
CA TYR A 184 -2.51 -1.70 10.67
C TYR A 184 -1.19 -2.45 10.45
N PHE A 185 -0.16 -1.77 9.94
CA PHE A 185 1.09 -2.41 9.51
C PHE A 185 2.23 -2.31 10.52
N VAL A 186 2.28 -1.29 11.39
CA VAL A 186 3.45 -1.07 12.25
C VAL A 186 3.50 -2.06 13.41
N THR A 187 4.71 -2.51 13.75
CA THR A 187 4.94 -3.59 14.73
C THR A 187 4.43 -3.24 16.12
N HIS A 188 4.64 -2.01 16.58
CA HIS A 188 4.33 -1.61 17.97
C HIS A 188 2.81 -1.51 18.26
N THR A 189 1.95 -1.50 17.26
CA THR A 189 0.48 -1.57 17.43
C THR A 189 -0.05 -2.99 17.44
N ARG A 190 0.77 -3.98 17.09
CA ARG A 190 0.39 -5.39 16.87
C ARG A 190 1.03 -6.37 17.84
N VAL A 191 2.19 -6.02 18.41
CA VAL A 191 2.96 -6.95 19.26
C VAL A 191 2.23 -7.36 20.55
N TRP A 192 1.22 -6.61 20.99
CA TRP A 192 0.37 -6.98 22.13
C TRP A 192 -0.39 -8.30 21.92
N GLU A 193 -0.72 -8.66 20.67
CA GLU A 193 -1.40 -9.90 20.30
C GLU A 193 -0.49 -11.10 20.54
N LEU A 194 0.78 -10.98 20.15
CA LEU A 194 1.83 -11.96 20.45
C LEU A 194 2.10 -12.05 21.98
N ALA A 195 2.13 -10.88 22.65
CA ALA A 195 2.32 -10.82 24.10
C ALA A 195 1.15 -11.47 24.86
N LEU A 196 -0.09 -11.33 24.39
CA LEU A 196 -1.26 -12.01 24.95
C LEU A 196 -1.10 -13.54 24.89
N GLY A 197 -0.70 -14.06 23.73
CA GLY A 197 -0.37 -15.48 23.59
C GLY A 197 0.76 -15.91 24.51
N GLY A 198 1.79 -15.09 24.65
CA GLY A 198 2.91 -15.33 25.56
C GLY A 198 2.51 -15.37 27.04
N LEU A 199 1.67 -14.42 27.48
CA LEU A 199 1.11 -14.43 28.84
C LEU A 199 0.32 -15.72 29.12
N LEU A 200 -0.49 -16.13 28.15
CA LEU A 200 -1.23 -17.37 28.25
C LEU A 200 -0.29 -18.57 28.42
N ALA A 201 0.82 -18.63 27.68
CA ALA A 201 1.81 -19.72 27.80
C ALA A 201 2.47 -19.79 29.19
N LEU A 202 2.65 -18.66 29.90
CA LEU A 202 3.24 -18.62 31.23
C LEU A 202 2.24 -18.88 32.37
N THR A 203 0.95 -18.70 32.13
CA THR A 203 -0.09 -18.74 33.17
C THR A 203 -1.04 -19.92 33.06
N LEU A 204 -1.13 -20.58 31.89
CA LEU A 204 -2.13 -21.60 31.60
C LEU A 204 -2.07 -22.82 32.54
N ASP A 205 -0.87 -23.23 32.99
CA ASP A 205 -0.72 -24.37 33.91
C ASP A 205 -1.40 -24.15 35.27
N ARG A 206 -1.65 -22.89 35.64
CA ARG A 206 -2.35 -22.52 36.88
C ARG A 206 -3.86 -22.49 36.73
N PHE A 207 -4.37 -22.50 35.48
CA PHE A 207 -5.78 -22.45 35.18
C PHE A 207 -6.27 -23.82 34.69
N GLN A 208 -7.02 -24.53 35.52
CA GLN A 208 -7.53 -25.85 35.21
C GLN A 208 -9.08 -25.88 35.29
N PRO A 209 -9.76 -25.30 34.28
CA PRO A 209 -11.22 -25.27 34.27
C PRO A 209 -11.81 -26.68 34.13
N ASP A 210 -12.99 -26.89 34.69
CA ASP A 210 -13.76 -28.11 34.49
C ASP A 210 -14.19 -28.30 33.02
N GLY A 211 -14.72 -29.48 32.67
CA GLY A 211 -15.09 -29.80 31.29
C GLY A 211 -16.19 -28.91 30.72
N ARG A 212 -17.12 -28.40 31.55
CA ARG A 212 -18.22 -27.52 31.11
C ARG A 212 -17.67 -26.12 30.80
N VAL A 213 -16.89 -25.57 31.73
CA VAL A 213 -16.24 -24.25 31.53
C VAL A 213 -15.33 -24.28 30.31
N ARG A 214 -14.55 -25.36 30.12
CA ARG A 214 -13.70 -25.55 28.95
C ARG A 214 -14.49 -25.55 27.65
N THR A 215 -15.63 -26.30 27.60
CA THR A 215 -16.49 -26.32 26.42
C THR A 215 -17.08 -24.93 26.15
N ALA A 216 -17.55 -24.24 27.20
CA ALA A 216 -18.04 -22.86 27.05
C ALA A 216 -16.97 -21.92 26.51
N MET A 217 -15.73 -21.99 27.00
CA MET A 217 -14.60 -21.19 26.49
C MET A 217 -14.32 -21.50 25.02
N ALA A 218 -14.27 -22.78 24.62
CA ALA A 218 -14.05 -23.13 23.21
C ALA A 218 -15.18 -22.62 22.32
N VAL A 219 -16.43 -22.80 22.70
CA VAL A 219 -17.59 -22.31 21.92
C VAL A 219 -17.58 -20.78 21.83
N THR A 220 -17.40 -20.07 22.95
CA THR A 220 -17.34 -18.62 22.97
C THR A 220 -16.19 -18.10 22.11
N GLY A 221 -15.01 -18.74 22.20
CA GLY A 221 -13.85 -18.38 21.39
C GLY A 221 -14.09 -18.58 19.89
N ILE A 222 -14.72 -19.69 19.50
CA ILE A 222 -15.09 -19.94 18.10
C ILE A 222 -16.12 -18.90 17.62
N LEU A 223 -17.16 -18.65 18.42
CA LEU A 223 -18.17 -17.64 18.08
C LEU A 223 -17.56 -16.24 17.93
N ALA A 224 -16.64 -15.85 18.82
CA ALA A 224 -15.94 -14.57 18.72
C ALA A 224 -15.11 -14.45 17.44
N ALA A 225 -14.38 -15.52 17.06
CA ALA A 225 -13.61 -15.58 15.83
C ALA A 225 -14.50 -15.47 14.58
N PHE A 226 -15.62 -16.20 14.53
CA PHE A 226 -16.58 -16.11 13.42
C PHE A 226 -17.31 -14.78 13.38
N ALA A 227 -17.74 -14.25 14.54
CA ALA A 227 -18.40 -12.95 14.62
C ALA A 227 -17.49 -11.84 14.08
N SER A 228 -16.21 -11.81 14.46
CA SER A 228 -15.27 -10.84 13.92
C SER A 228 -15.05 -11.00 12.41
N ALA A 229 -14.97 -12.24 11.91
CA ALA A 229 -14.79 -12.51 10.49
C ALA A 229 -16.00 -12.12 9.62
N ILE A 230 -17.21 -12.10 10.19
CA ILE A 230 -18.45 -11.76 9.47
C ILE A 230 -18.79 -10.27 9.64
N LEU A 231 -18.66 -9.73 10.87
CA LEU A 231 -19.13 -8.37 11.19
C LEU A 231 -18.15 -7.27 10.82
N PHE A 232 -16.86 -7.56 10.79
CA PHE A 232 -15.86 -6.56 10.41
C PHE A 232 -15.80 -6.42 8.89
N THR A 233 -15.52 -5.19 8.44
CA THR A 233 -15.43 -4.83 7.02
C THR A 233 -14.16 -4.03 6.77
N ARG A 234 -13.90 -3.66 5.53
CA ARG A 234 -12.78 -2.76 5.16
C ARG A 234 -12.90 -1.36 5.77
N SER A 235 -14.13 -0.91 6.07
CA SER A 235 -14.39 0.37 6.74
C SER A 235 -14.30 0.29 8.28
N THR A 236 -13.94 -0.86 8.83
CA THR A 236 -13.75 -1.03 10.26
C THR A 236 -12.42 -0.42 10.68
N ASP A 237 -12.42 0.63 11.54
CA ASP A 237 -11.17 1.14 12.12
C ASP A 237 -10.46 0.02 12.88
N PHE A 238 -9.40 -0.49 12.30
CA PHE A 238 -8.68 -1.68 12.77
C PHE A 238 -7.16 -1.40 12.75
N PRO A 239 -6.36 -1.91 13.73
CA PRO A 239 -6.71 -2.90 14.78
C PRO A 239 -7.41 -2.29 16.02
N GLY A 240 -6.83 -1.33 16.70
CA GLY A 240 -7.36 -0.70 17.90
C GLY A 240 -7.95 -1.68 18.92
N PHE A 241 -9.02 -1.26 19.61
CA PHE A 241 -9.72 -2.12 20.56
C PHE A 241 -10.55 -3.22 19.88
N LYS A 242 -10.88 -3.08 18.59
CA LYS A 242 -11.69 -4.07 17.86
C LYS A 242 -10.93 -5.38 17.68
N ALA A 243 -9.60 -5.35 17.61
CA ALA A 243 -8.78 -6.56 17.56
C ALA A 243 -8.83 -7.42 18.84
N LEU A 244 -9.37 -6.90 19.94
CA LEU A 244 -9.61 -7.68 21.15
C LEU A 244 -10.57 -8.85 20.89
N LEU A 245 -11.58 -8.69 20.04
CA LEU A 245 -12.57 -9.73 19.81
C LEU A 245 -11.96 -11.03 19.22
N PRO A 246 -11.25 -11.00 18.09
CA PRO A 246 -10.61 -12.20 17.53
C PRO A 246 -9.47 -12.74 18.39
N THR A 247 -8.67 -11.86 19.03
CA THR A 247 -7.53 -12.26 19.85
C THR A 247 -7.94 -12.93 21.16
N PHE A 248 -8.94 -12.41 21.87
CA PHE A 248 -9.53 -13.09 23.03
C PHE A 248 -10.23 -14.37 22.62
N GLY A 249 -10.90 -14.40 21.46
CA GLY A 249 -11.43 -15.62 20.89
C GLY A 249 -10.37 -16.70 20.74
N ALA A 250 -9.22 -16.37 20.17
CA ALA A 250 -8.08 -17.27 20.04
C ALA A 250 -7.53 -17.71 21.42
N ALA A 251 -7.38 -16.77 22.35
CA ALA A 251 -6.92 -17.06 23.71
C ALA A 251 -7.84 -18.04 24.45
N LEU A 252 -9.16 -17.89 24.32
CA LEU A 252 -10.15 -18.80 24.90
C LEU A 252 -10.06 -20.21 24.30
N ILE A 253 -9.89 -20.32 22.97
CA ILE A 253 -9.71 -21.62 22.30
C ILE A 253 -8.44 -22.33 22.80
N ILE A 254 -7.31 -21.59 22.89
CA ILE A 254 -6.04 -22.12 23.39
C ILE A 254 -6.20 -22.58 24.84
N ALA A 255 -6.82 -21.76 25.69
CA ALA A 255 -7.02 -22.07 27.10
C ALA A 255 -7.96 -23.29 27.30
N ALA A 256 -8.95 -23.45 26.43
CA ALA A 256 -9.84 -24.62 26.44
C ALA A 256 -9.11 -25.93 26.06
N GLY A 257 -8.10 -25.86 25.14
CA GLY A 257 -7.37 -27.03 24.67
C GLY A 257 -6.13 -27.41 25.50
N GLY A 258 -5.60 -26.49 26.30
CA GLY A 258 -4.26 -26.58 26.93
C GLY A 258 -4.14 -27.46 28.17
N THR A 259 -5.18 -28.07 28.69
CA THR A 259 -5.14 -28.84 29.94
C THR A 259 -5.00 -30.35 29.71
N ARG A 260 -4.30 -31.03 30.62
CA ARG A 260 -4.02 -32.47 30.56
C ARG A 260 -5.27 -33.38 30.54
N ILE A 261 -6.46 -32.86 30.82
CA ILE A 261 -7.69 -33.61 30.93
C ILE A 261 -8.59 -33.37 29.71
N GLY A 262 -8.42 -34.19 28.70
CA GLY A 262 -9.34 -34.34 27.56
C GLY A 262 -9.15 -33.32 26.44
N ARG A 263 -8.61 -33.77 25.32
CA ARG A 263 -8.62 -33.04 24.05
C ARG A 263 -10.07 -32.75 23.67
N PHE A 264 -10.34 -31.48 23.29
CA PHE A 264 -11.63 -31.16 22.66
C PHE A 264 -11.72 -31.92 21.32
N ARG A 265 -12.40 -33.07 21.31
CA ARG A 265 -12.42 -34.01 20.17
C ARG A 265 -12.85 -33.35 18.84
N GLY A 266 -13.67 -32.29 18.90
CA GLY A 266 -14.13 -31.58 17.72
C GLY A 266 -13.04 -30.80 16.95
N LEU A 267 -11.94 -30.41 17.60
CA LEU A 267 -10.83 -29.70 16.97
C LEU A 267 -9.61 -30.60 16.64
N ASP A 268 -9.63 -31.87 17.00
CA ASP A 268 -8.57 -32.86 16.75
C ASP A 268 -8.94 -33.81 15.62
N THR A 269 -9.33 -33.28 14.46
CA THR A 269 -9.63 -34.07 13.26
C THR A 269 -8.38 -34.18 12.36
N ALA A 270 -8.29 -35.28 11.58
CA ALA A 270 -7.21 -35.48 10.63
C ALA A 270 -7.10 -34.33 9.60
N ALA A 271 -8.25 -33.78 9.18
CA ALA A 271 -8.30 -32.67 8.24
C ALA A 271 -7.73 -31.37 8.85
N LEU A 272 -8.11 -31.04 10.10
CA LEU A 272 -7.57 -29.85 10.78
C LEU A 272 -6.08 -29.98 11.07
N ARG A 273 -5.61 -31.18 11.43
CA ARG A 273 -4.16 -31.45 11.59
C ARG A 273 -3.42 -31.31 10.26
N TYR A 274 -3.97 -31.84 9.17
CA TYR A 274 -3.40 -31.70 7.84
C TYR A 274 -3.21 -30.24 7.43
N VAL A 275 -4.25 -29.41 7.61
CA VAL A 275 -4.19 -27.96 7.36
C VAL A 275 -3.24 -27.26 8.33
N GLY A 276 -3.27 -27.62 9.61
CA GLY A 276 -2.39 -27.05 10.64
C GLY A 276 -0.91 -27.27 10.35
N ASP A 277 -0.53 -28.49 9.96
CA ASP A 277 0.86 -28.84 9.63
C ASP A 277 1.39 -28.05 8.43
N ARG A 278 0.51 -27.70 7.49
CA ARG A 278 0.83 -26.99 6.22
C ARG A 278 0.48 -25.51 6.27
N SER A 279 0.01 -25.02 7.40
CA SER A 279 -0.53 -23.65 7.54
C SER A 279 0.47 -22.58 7.11
N TYR A 280 1.75 -22.78 7.37
CA TYR A 280 2.81 -21.88 6.95
C TYR A 280 2.99 -21.88 5.41
N SER A 281 3.09 -23.05 4.81
CA SER A 281 3.18 -23.17 3.35
C SER A 281 1.91 -22.64 2.66
N ILE A 282 0.69 -22.88 3.22
CA ILE A 282 -0.56 -22.31 2.70
C ILE A 282 -0.51 -20.77 2.77
N TYR A 283 0.02 -20.21 3.87
CA TYR A 283 0.16 -18.77 4.01
C TYR A 283 1.12 -18.17 2.97
N LEU A 284 2.23 -18.84 2.69
CA LEU A 284 3.20 -18.37 1.71
C LEU A 284 2.65 -18.36 0.26
N TRP A 285 1.87 -19.38 -0.10
CA TRP A 285 1.48 -19.61 -1.50
C TRP A 285 0.09 -19.07 -1.87
N HIS A 286 -0.83 -18.88 -0.90
CA HIS A 286 -2.20 -18.46 -1.25
C HIS A 286 -2.22 -17.10 -1.97
N TRP A 287 -1.49 -16.13 -1.47
CA TRP A 287 -1.56 -14.76 -1.97
C TRP A 287 -0.92 -14.58 -3.35
N PRO A 288 0.32 -15.04 -3.63
CA PRO A 288 0.90 -14.96 -4.97
C PRO A 288 0.01 -15.61 -6.03
N LEU A 289 -0.55 -16.79 -5.75
CA LEU A 289 -1.41 -17.49 -6.70
C LEU A 289 -2.70 -16.72 -6.99
N ILE A 290 -3.31 -16.11 -5.97
CA ILE A 290 -4.49 -15.25 -6.13
C ILE A 290 -4.13 -14.03 -6.98
N ILE A 291 -3.04 -13.33 -6.68
CA ILE A 291 -2.64 -12.13 -7.42
C ILE A 291 -2.29 -12.45 -8.88
N PHE A 292 -1.57 -13.53 -9.15
CA PHE A 292 -1.28 -13.95 -10.52
C PHE A 292 -2.54 -14.29 -11.30
N TYR A 293 -3.51 -14.96 -10.66
CA TYR A 293 -4.79 -15.23 -11.29
C TYR A 293 -5.55 -13.93 -11.61
N VAL A 294 -5.67 -13.02 -10.64
CA VAL A 294 -6.36 -11.73 -10.82
C VAL A 294 -5.68 -10.88 -11.89
N ALA A 295 -4.34 -10.86 -11.93
CA ALA A 295 -3.59 -10.13 -12.96
C ALA A 295 -3.91 -10.60 -14.39
N GLN A 296 -4.23 -11.89 -14.57
CA GLN A 296 -4.52 -12.47 -15.89
C GLN A 296 -6.01 -12.52 -16.24
N ARG A 297 -6.90 -12.62 -15.26
CA ARG A 297 -8.35 -12.85 -15.45
C ARG A 297 -9.25 -11.75 -14.90
N GLY A 298 -8.71 -10.83 -14.10
CA GLY A 298 -9.41 -9.69 -13.50
C GLY A 298 -10.21 -10.06 -12.24
N SER A 299 -11.20 -10.95 -12.31
CA SER A 299 -12.08 -11.31 -11.20
C SER A 299 -12.12 -12.82 -10.95
N ILE A 300 -12.43 -13.19 -9.70
CA ILE A 300 -12.50 -14.60 -9.31
C ILE A 300 -13.96 -15.03 -9.16
N GLY A 301 -14.43 -15.87 -10.07
CA GLY A 301 -15.72 -16.54 -9.98
C GLY A 301 -15.73 -17.66 -8.94
N LEU A 302 -16.90 -18.27 -8.72
CA LEU A 302 -17.04 -19.37 -7.74
C LEU A 302 -16.19 -20.58 -8.12
N PHE A 303 -16.28 -21.03 -9.37
CA PHE A 303 -15.52 -22.19 -9.86
C PHE A 303 -14.02 -21.93 -9.87
N ASP A 304 -13.62 -20.73 -10.30
CA ASP A 304 -12.21 -20.31 -10.30
C ASP A 304 -11.63 -20.27 -8.89
N GLY A 305 -12.40 -19.77 -7.93
CA GLY A 305 -11.97 -19.73 -6.53
C GLY A 305 -11.82 -21.12 -5.93
N VAL A 306 -12.70 -22.08 -6.27
CA VAL A 306 -12.55 -23.48 -5.85
C VAL A 306 -11.28 -24.09 -6.49
N ALA A 307 -11.05 -23.85 -7.78
CA ALA A 307 -9.85 -24.32 -8.46
C ALA A 307 -8.57 -23.72 -7.85
N LEU A 308 -8.61 -22.43 -7.49
CA LEU A 308 -7.50 -21.77 -6.79
C LEU A 308 -7.24 -22.38 -5.41
N ILE A 309 -8.27 -22.68 -4.63
CA ILE A 309 -8.10 -23.36 -3.33
C ILE A 309 -7.41 -24.70 -3.52
N ILE A 310 -7.81 -25.50 -4.51
CA ILE A 310 -7.17 -26.77 -4.81
C ILE A 310 -5.69 -26.56 -5.21
N ALA A 311 -5.42 -25.59 -6.08
CA ALA A 311 -4.05 -25.24 -6.49
C ALA A 311 -3.19 -24.77 -5.31
N ILE A 312 -3.73 -23.90 -4.44
CA ILE A 312 -3.06 -23.42 -3.23
C ILE A 312 -2.70 -24.62 -2.32
N VAL A 313 -3.64 -25.52 -2.07
CA VAL A 313 -3.40 -26.71 -1.22
C VAL A 313 -2.35 -27.62 -1.85
N ALA A 314 -2.42 -27.86 -3.15
CA ALA A 314 -1.47 -28.71 -3.86
C ALA A 314 -0.04 -28.14 -3.84
N VAL A 315 0.14 -26.86 -4.21
CA VAL A 315 1.44 -26.19 -4.19
C VAL A 315 2.00 -26.12 -2.77
N SER A 316 1.13 -25.85 -1.78
CA SER A 316 1.53 -25.82 -0.37
C SER A 316 1.96 -27.19 0.14
N ASP A 317 1.31 -28.28 -0.27
CA ASP A 317 1.69 -29.65 0.09
C ASP A 317 3.05 -30.03 -0.52
N LEU A 318 3.29 -29.65 -1.79
CA LEU A 318 4.58 -29.82 -2.44
C LEU A 318 5.68 -29.03 -1.71
N SER A 319 5.43 -27.75 -1.42
CA SER A 319 6.37 -26.90 -0.66
C SER A 319 6.66 -27.49 0.72
N TYR A 320 5.63 -27.94 1.44
CA TYR A 320 5.77 -28.57 2.74
C TYR A 320 6.64 -29.85 2.67
N ARG A 321 6.35 -30.76 1.72
CA ARG A 321 7.04 -32.04 1.60
C ARG A 321 8.48 -31.92 1.10
N PHE A 322 8.72 -31.08 0.09
CA PHE A 322 10.01 -31.02 -0.60
C PHE A 322 10.93 -29.89 -0.14
N VAL A 323 10.38 -28.86 0.51
CA VAL A 323 11.18 -27.73 1.01
C VAL A 323 11.15 -27.68 2.54
N GLU A 324 9.98 -27.54 3.19
CA GLU A 324 9.92 -27.33 4.63
C GLU A 324 10.41 -28.55 5.43
N GLN A 325 9.89 -29.75 5.14
CA GLN A 325 10.20 -30.97 5.89
C GLN A 325 11.67 -31.39 5.83
N PRO A 326 12.35 -31.42 4.68
CA PRO A 326 13.76 -31.81 4.60
C PRO A 326 14.67 -30.89 5.43
N TYR A 327 14.46 -29.58 5.35
CA TYR A 327 15.26 -28.64 6.12
C TYR A 327 14.94 -28.68 7.61
N ARG A 328 13.69 -28.86 7.98
CA ARG A 328 13.24 -28.95 9.38
C ARG A 328 13.88 -30.13 10.11
N HIS A 329 14.04 -31.28 9.46
CA HIS A 329 14.58 -32.52 10.06
C HIS A 329 16.07 -32.74 9.78
N SER A 330 16.72 -31.88 8.97
CA SER A 330 18.15 -31.99 8.72
C SER A 330 18.97 -31.88 10.04
N ARG A 331 20.08 -32.59 10.14
CA ARG A 331 21.02 -32.46 11.27
C ARG A 331 22.30 -31.79 10.73
N PRO A 332 22.45 -30.46 10.94
CA PRO A 332 23.64 -29.75 10.47
C PRO A 332 24.88 -30.24 11.22
N SER A 333 26.01 -30.37 10.52
CA SER A 333 27.31 -30.72 11.10
C SER A 333 27.77 -29.67 12.14
N LEU A 334 27.41 -28.40 11.93
CA LEU A 334 27.68 -27.28 12.83
C LEU A 334 26.37 -26.55 13.14
N GLN A 335 26.14 -26.21 14.40
CA GLN A 335 24.88 -25.55 14.82
C GLN A 335 24.63 -24.21 14.15
N TRP A 336 25.65 -23.46 13.76
CA TRP A 336 25.52 -22.13 13.14
C TRP A 336 25.47 -22.15 11.61
N ARG A 337 25.77 -23.30 10.95
CA ARG A 337 25.74 -23.42 9.48
C ARG A 337 24.41 -22.99 8.86
N PRO A 338 23.23 -23.37 9.38
CA PRO A 338 21.95 -22.92 8.82
C PRO A 338 21.75 -21.40 8.88
N LEU A 339 22.37 -20.70 9.82
CA LEU A 339 22.32 -19.23 9.88
C LEU A 339 23.09 -18.62 8.72
N ILE A 340 24.28 -19.17 8.39
CA ILE A 340 25.06 -18.71 7.22
C ILE A 340 24.31 -19.01 5.94
N ASP A 341 23.88 -20.27 5.76
CA ASP A 341 23.14 -20.69 4.57
C ASP A 341 21.90 -19.82 4.36
N GLY A 342 21.18 -19.50 5.45
CA GLY A 342 20.04 -18.60 5.46
C GLY A 342 20.41 -17.15 5.06
N THR A 343 21.50 -16.62 5.61
CA THR A 343 21.98 -15.27 5.27
C THR A 343 22.37 -15.18 3.78
N VAL A 344 23.05 -16.20 3.26
CA VAL A 344 23.40 -16.28 1.84
C VAL A 344 22.14 -16.33 0.98
N ALA A 345 21.15 -17.15 1.34
CA ALA A 345 19.90 -17.25 0.60
C ALA A 345 19.11 -15.93 0.56
N VAL A 346 19.04 -15.21 1.70
CA VAL A 346 18.47 -13.87 1.77
C VAL A 346 19.26 -12.90 0.89
N GLY A 347 20.59 -12.92 0.97
CA GLY A 347 21.47 -12.06 0.15
C GLY A 347 21.26 -12.28 -1.35
N LEU A 348 21.13 -13.54 -1.78
CA LEU A 348 20.84 -13.88 -3.18
C LEU A 348 19.44 -13.39 -3.62
N CYS A 349 18.43 -13.52 -2.76
CA CYS A 349 17.09 -13.02 -3.05
C CYS A 349 17.08 -11.49 -3.19
N VAL A 350 17.73 -10.79 -2.27
CA VAL A 350 17.88 -9.31 -2.32
C VAL A 350 18.67 -8.90 -3.57
N ALA A 351 19.74 -9.61 -3.90
CA ALA A 351 20.54 -9.32 -5.09
C ALA A 351 19.77 -9.54 -6.40
N ALA A 352 18.95 -10.59 -6.49
CA ALA A 352 18.12 -10.86 -7.66
C ALA A 352 17.05 -9.76 -7.85
N ALA A 353 16.32 -9.42 -6.78
CA ALA A 353 15.31 -8.36 -6.82
C ALA A 353 15.94 -6.97 -7.05
N GLY A 354 17.06 -6.67 -6.39
CA GLY A 354 17.82 -5.42 -6.58
C GLY A 354 18.40 -5.30 -8.00
N GLY A 355 18.83 -6.41 -8.60
CA GLY A 355 19.25 -6.47 -10.01
C GLY A 355 18.13 -6.10 -10.97
N LEU A 356 16.90 -6.55 -10.70
CA LEU A 356 15.72 -6.18 -11.49
C LEU A 356 15.41 -4.68 -11.35
N VAL A 357 15.39 -4.15 -10.12
CA VAL A 357 15.20 -2.69 -9.90
C VAL A 357 16.26 -1.89 -10.64
N TYR A 358 17.53 -2.29 -10.54
CA TYR A 358 18.63 -1.62 -11.22
C TYR A 358 18.48 -1.65 -12.75
N ALA A 359 18.05 -2.79 -13.32
CA ALA A 359 17.81 -2.91 -14.76
C ALA A 359 16.69 -1.98 -15.24
N ILE A 360 15.62 -1.87 -14.44
CA ILE A 360 14.50 -0.97 -14.73
C ILE A 360 14.92 0.49 -14.57
N ASP A 361 15.67 0.84 -13.52
CA ASP A 361 16.12 2.22 -13.28
C ASP A 361 17.04 2.76 -14.40
N ARG A 362 17.74 1.87 -15.08
CA ARG A 362 18.54 2.25 -16.26
C ARG A 362 17.71 2.61 -17.49
N GLN A 363 16.44 2.23 -17.54
CA GLN A 363 15.53 2.64 -18.61
C GLN A 363 15.21 4.12 -18.44
N ARG A 364 15.76 4.94 -19.33
CA ARG A 364 15.51 6.39 -19.35
C ARG A 364 14.29 6.68 -20.23
N ILE A 365 13.47 7.61 -19.78
CA ILE A 365 12.41 8.19 -20.61
C ILE A 365 13.07 9.26 -21.47
N ASP A 366 13.15 9.01 -22.77
CA ASP A 366 13.74 9.96 -23.71
C ASP A 366 12.67 10.95 -24.19
N VAL A 367 12.53 12.04 -23.48
CA VAL A 367 11.56 13.11 -23.80
C VAL A 367 11.88 13.86 -25.11
N SER A 368 13.08 13.70 -25.68
CA SER A 368 13.41 14.31 -26.99
C SER A 368 12.67 13.67 -28.15
N LEU A 369 12.11 12.48 -27.95
CA LEU A 369 11.29 11.76 -28.92
C LEU A 369 9.88 12.36 -29.07
N ILE A 370 9.42 13.15 -28.12
CA ILE A 370 8.09 13.78 -28.15
C ILE A 370 7.98 14.72 -29.36
N GLY A 371 6.91 14.58 -30.13
CA GLY A 371 6.68 15.37 -31.34
C GLY A 371 7.40 14.87 -32.59
N THR A 372 8.18 13.77 -32.49
CA THR A 372 8.75 13.11 -33.67
C THR A 372 7.69 12.28 -34.41
N THR A 373 8.02 11.84 -35.63
CA THR A 373 7.11 10.99 -36.43
C THR A 373 6.67 9.73 -35.68
N ASN A 374 7.54 9.14 -34.86
CA ASN A 374 7.22 7.94 -34.07
C ASN A 374 6.36 8.23 -32.83
N TYR A 375 6.42 9.45 -32.30
CA TYR A 375 5.70 9.86 -31.09
C TYR A 375 4.98 11.20 -31.29
N PRO A 376 4.00 11.27 -32.22
CA PRO A 376 3.27 12.51 -32.49
C PRO A 376 2.45 13.00 -31.28
N GLY A 377 2.13 12.11 -30.34
CA GLY A 377 1.37 12.45 -29.12
C GLY A 377 0.04 13.11 -29.44
N PRO A 378 -0.30 14.26 -28.78
CA PRO A 378 -1.58 14.96 -29.00
C PRO A 378 -1.86 15.36 -30.43
N ALA A 379 -0.82 15.51 -31.30
CA ALA A 379 -1.01 15.82 -32.72
C ALA A 379 -1.79 14.72 -33.46
N ALA A 380 -1.77 13.48 -32.99
CA ALA A 380 -2.58 12.39 -33.54
C ALA A 380 -4.09 12.69 -33.47
N LEU A 381 -4.55 13.34 -32.41
CA LEU A 381 -5.95 13.72 -32.23
C LEU A 381 -6.23 15.13 -32.80
N LEU A 382 -5.39 16.09 -32.52
CA LEU A 382 -5.65 17.50 -32.83
C LEU A 382 -5.32 17.91 -34.29
N ALA A 383 -4.40 17.18 -34.92
CA ALA A 383 -3.94 17.47 -36.27
C ALA A 383 -4.01 16.25 -37.22
N ASN A 384 -4.64 15.16 -36.80
CA ASN A 384 -4.72 13.88 -37.53
C ASN A 384 -3.33 13.38 -37.98
N ALA A 385 -2.29 13.58 -37.16
CA ALA A 385 -0.96 13.11 -37.47
C ALA A 385 -0.93 11.58 -37.55
N ALA A 386 -0.23 11.02 -38.54
CA ALA A 386 -0.08 9.58 -38.69
C ALA A 386 0.63 8.97 -37.49
N VAL A 387 0.13 7.84 -37.00
CA VAL A 387 0.71 7.10 -35.88
C VAL A 387 1.31 5.81 -36.43
N PRO A 388 2.63 5.64 -36.41
CA PRO A 388 3.28 4.40 -36.87
C PRO A 388 2.92 3.22 -35.95
N GLU A 389 2.62 2.08 -36.58
CA GLU A 389 2.37 0.81 -35.87
C GLU A 389 3.68 0.17 -35.34
N GLY A 390 3.57 -0.67 -34.32
CA GLY A 390 4.71 -1.43 -33.79
C GLY A 390 5.71 -0.61 -32.97
N VAL A 391 5.49 0.68 -32.77
CA VAL A 391 6.31 1.52 -31.89
C VAL A 391 5.92 1.27 -30.43
N LYS A 392 6.91 0.98 -29.57
CA LYS A 392 6.67 0.82 -28.13
C LYS A 392 6.21 2.14 -27.52
N PRO A 393 5.26 2.12 -26.59
CA PRO A 393 4.77 3.35 -25.99
C PRO A 393 5.83 4.08 -25.14
N LEU A 394 5.69 5.39 -25.06
CA LEU A 394 6.51 6.27 -24.23
C LEU A 394 5.61 6.86 -23.11
N PRO A 395 6.00 6.79 -21.81
CA PRO A 395 7.17 6.07 -21.29
C PRO A 395 7.05 4.55 -21.44
N PRO A 396 8.15 3.79 -21.27
CA PRO A 396 8.08 2.33 -21.14
C PRO A 396 7.12 1.93 -20.02
N LEU A 397 6.38 0.82 -20.18
CA LEU A 397 5.35 0.42 -19.20
C LEU A 397 5.91 0.31 -17.78
N SER A 398 7.13 -0.21 -17.61
CA SER A 398 7.84 -0.29 -16.32
C SER A 398 8.13 1.08 -15.66
N LYS A 399 7.97 2.18 -16.38
CA LYS A 399 8.18 3.56 -15.88
C LYS A 399 6.90 4.37 -15.76
N ILE A 400 5.75 3.86 -16.16
CA ILE A 400 4.48 4.61 -16.12
C ILE A 400 4.20 5.15 -14.72
N GLY A 401 4.24 4.31 -13.68
CA GLY A 401 3.95 4.71 -12.30
C GLY A 401 4.92 5.75 -11.73
N SER A 402 6.19 5.74 -12.20
CA SER A 402 7.23 6.68 -11.78
C SER A 402 7.35 7.93 -12.67
N ASP A 403 6.55 8.02 -13.76
CA ASP A 403 6.52 9.17 -14.66
C ASP A 403 5.65 10.30 -14.08
N VAL A 404 6.18 10.93 -13.02
CA VAL A 404 5.51 11.96 -12.22
C VAL A 404 6.21 13.31 -12.38
N PRO A 405 5.50 14.43 -12.17
CA PRO A 405 6.08 15.76 -12.13
C PRO A 405 7.27 15.87 -11.17
N VAL A 406 8.27 16.65 -11.54
CA VAL A 406 9.53 16.79 -10.79
C VAL A 406 9.34 17.23 -9.33
N ILE A 407 8.26 17.97 -9.04
CA ILE A 407 7.94 18.49 -7.71
C ILE A 407 7.75 17.40 -6.65
N TYR A 408 7.33 16.17 -7.05
CA TYR A 408 7.23 15.04 -6.12
C TYR A 408 8.63 14.64 -5.63
N ARG A 409 9.63 14.56 -6.52
CA ARG A 409 11.02 14.27 -6.16
C ARG A 409 11.66 15.42 -5.36
N MET A 410 11.27 16.67 -5.64
CA MET A 410 11.70 17.86 -4.92
C MET A 410 10.97 18.03 -3.56
N LYS A 411 9.98 17.18 -3.27
CA LYS A 411 9.16 17.23 -2.05
C LYS A 411 8.43 18.57 -1.84
N CYS A 412 8.01 19.21 -2.94
CA CYS A 412 7.22 20.45 -2.89
C CYS A 412 5.72 20.22 -3.10
N HIS A 413 5.31 19.01 -3.51
CA HIS A 413 3.91 18.62 -3.42
C HIS A 413 3.61 18.29 -1.96
N GLN A 414 2.78 19.12 -1.32
CA GLN A 414 2.49 19.01 0.10
C GLN A 414 1.63 17.76 0.37
N GLU A 415 2.03 16.96 1.34
CA GLU A 415 1.25 15.81 1.80
C GLU A 415 0.01 16.26 2.61
N GLN A 416 -0.95 15.35 2.84
CA GLN A 416 -2.22 15.66 3.51
C GLN A 416 -2.05 16.34 4.87
N LYS A 417 -1.08 15.93 5.70
CA LYS A 417 -0.90 16.47 7.07
C LYS A 417 -0.24 17.87 7.12
N GLY A 418 0.48 18.26 6.06
CA GLY A 418 1.19 19.53 6.04
C GLY A 418 0.25 20.73 5.82
N ILE A 419 0.58 21.87 6.41
CA ILE A 419 -0.21 23.13 6.31
C ILE A 419 0.62 24.31 5.77
N ASP A 420 1.88 24.10 5.40
CA ASP A 420 2.75 25.20 4.98
C ASP A 420 2.64 25.45 3.48
N ALA A 421 2.56 26.72 3.08
CA ALA A 421 2.58 27.12 1.68
C ALA A 421 3.98 27.03 1.08
N THR A 422 4.57 25.82 1.13
CA THR A 422 5.91 25.56 0.57
C THR A 422 5.78 25.28 -0.91
N GLY A 423 6.43 26.10 -1.74
CA GLY A 423 6.39 25.96 -3.20
C GLY A 423 7.75 25.67 -3.82
N CYS A 424 7.78 24.93 -4.92
CA CYS A 424 8.97 24.83 -5.79
C CYS A 424 9.08 26.05 -6.67
N ARG A 425 10.35 26.44 -6.95
CA ARG A 425 10.68 27.46 -7.94
C ARG A 425 11.28 26.77 -9.16
N LEU A 426 10.63 26.93 -10.30
CA LEU A 426 10.93 26.31 -11.59
C LEU A 426 10.94 27.41 -12.68
N GLY A 427 10.93 27.01 -13.95
CA GLY A 427 11.02 27.97 -15.07
C GLY A 427 12.40 28.60 -15.20
N ASP A 428 12.45 29.90 -15.50
CA ASP A 428 13.66 30.71 -15.54
C ASP A 428 13.75 31.60 -14.28
N PRO A 429 14.74 31.41 -13.40
CA PRO A 429 14.88 32.21 -12.18
C PRO A 429 15.03 33.73 -12.43
N ALA A 430 15.57 34.10 -13.59
CA ALA A 430 15.73 35.51 -14.02
C ALA A 430 14.52 36.06 -14.78
N GLY A 431 13.45 35.26 -14.88
CA GLY A 431 12.28 35.59 -15.68
C GLY A 431 11.58 36.87 -15.29
N THR A 432 11.02 37.54 -16.27
CA THR A 432 10.36 38.87 -16.10
C THR A 432 8.92 38.73 -15.60
N LYS A 433 8.22 37.66 -15.96
CA LYS A 433 6.87 37.36 -15.49
C LYS A 433 6.88 36.17 -14.56
N THR A 434 5.85 36.09 -13.72
CA THR A 434 5.67 35.00 -12.77
C THR A 434 4.38 34.26 -13.04
N ILE A 435 4.47 32.94 -13.22
CA ILE A 435 3.33 32.03 -13.23
C ILE A 435 3.29 31.29 -11.89
N VAL A 436 2.12 31.18 -11.29
CA VAL A 436 1.85 30.28 -10.16
C VAL A 436 1.00 29.11 -10.66
N VAL A 437 1.34 27.86 -10.29
CA VAL A 437 0.46 26.70 -10.41
C VAL A 437 -0.03 26.32 -9.02
N MET A 438 -1.36 26.28 -8.83
CA MET A 438 -1.94 25.99 -7.53
C MET A 438 -3.11 25.01 -7.62
N GLY A 439 -3.25 24.13 -6.63
CA GLY A 439 -4.32 23.14 -6.55
C GLY A 439 -3.89 21.83 -5.94
N ASP A 440 -4.62 20.77 -6.28
CA ASP A 440 -4.30 19.40 -5.87
C ASP A 440 -3.34 18.69 -6.85
N SER A 441 -3.32 17.37 -6.83
CA SER A 441 -2.51 16.56 -7.75
C SER A 441 -2.89 16.74 -9.23
N HIS A 442 -4.14 17.16 -9.53
CA HIS A 442 -4.56 17.47 -10.90
C HIS A 442 -4.05 18.83 -11.38
N ALA A 443 -3.71 19.76 -10.48
CA ALA A 443 -2.91 20.92 -10.85
C ALA A 443 -1.44 20.54 -11.02
N ALA A 444 -0.93 19.68 -10.13
CA ALA A 444 0.45 19.19 -10.19
C ALA A 444 0.78 18.47 -11.51
N GLN A 445 -0.14 17.71 -12.10
CA GLN A 445 0.09 16.98 -13.35
C GLN A 445 0.39 17.90 -14.55
N TRP A 446 -0.02 19.17 -14.52
CA TRP A 446 0.24 20.14 -15.58
C TRP A 446 1.62 20.82 -15.49
N ILE A 447 2.33 20.63 -14.37
CA ILE A 447 3.63 21.29 -14.14
C ILE A 447 4.67 20.98 -15.22
N PRO A 448 4.78 19.75 -15.78
CA PRO A 448 5.74 19.50 -16.87
C PRO A 448 5.47 20.38 -18.11
N ALA A 449 4.20 20.61 -18.46
CA ALA A 449 3.82 21.50 -19.54
C ALA A 449 4.10 22.96 -19.20
N VAL A 450 3.69 23.41 -18.02
CA VAL A 450 3.83 24.80 -17.59
C VAL A 450 5.31 25.18 -17.37
N ASP A 451 6.13 24.26 -16.84
CA ASP A 451 7.57 24.48 -16.70
C ASP A 451 8.27 24.63 -18.06
N LYS A 452 7.87 23.83 -19.05
CA LYS A 452 8.34 23.97 -20.44
C LYS A 452 7.96 25.35 -21.01
N ILE A 453 6.70 25.76 -20.87
CA ILE A 453 6.20 27.07 -21.32
C ILE A 453 6.98 28.20 -20.63
N ALA A 454 7.14 28.10 -19.30
CA ALA A 454 7.84 29.11 -18.53
C ALA A 454 9.31 29.25 -18.94
N LYS A 455 10.01 28.14 -19.20
CA LYS A 455 11.40 28.14 -19.72
C LYS A 455 11.50 28.75 -21.11
N ASP A 456 10.63 28.36 -22.03
CA ASP A 456 10.61 28.86 -23.40
C ASP A 456 10.32 30.37 -23.44
N ARG A 457 9.50 30.87 -22.52
CA ARG A 457 9.13 32.30 -22.41
C ARG A 457 10.05 33.10 -21.51
N LYS A 458 11.01 32.46 -20.84
CA LYS A 458 11.87 33.08 -19.81
C LYS A 458 11.04 33.71 -18.67
N TRP A 459 10.13 32.90 -18.09
CA TRP A 459 9.27 33.28 -16.97
C TRP A 459 9.59 32.44 -15.74
N ARG A 460 9.35 33.00 -14.56
CA ARG A 460 9.43 32.26 -13.28
C ARG A 460 8.18 31.40 -13.10
N LEU A 461 8.36 30.19 -12.61
CA LEU A 461 7.26 29.32 -12.19
C LEU A 461 7.39 29.01 -10.69
N ILE A 462 6.31 29.24 -9.95
CA ILE A 462 6.18 28.88 -8.54
C ILE A 462 4.98 27.92 -8.41
N THR A 463 5.13 26.85 -7.62
CA THR A 463 4.09 25.82 -7.52
C THR A 463 3.61 25.71 -6.08
N PHE A 464 2.29 25.72 -5.85
CA PHE A 464 1.64 25.43 -4.57
C PHE A 464 0.65 24.29 -4.79
N THR A 465 1.08 23.07 -4.50
CA THR A 465 0.22 21.89 -4.70
C THR A 465 0.20 21.01 -3.47
N LYS A 466 -0.98 20.44 -3.16
CA LYS A 466 -1.21 19.62 -1.98
C LYS A 466 -2.10 18.42 -2.32
N ALA A 467 -1.77 17.26 -1.75
CA ALA A 467 -2.53 16.03 -1.92
C ALA A 467 -4.00 16.21 -1.55
N ALA A 468 -4.91 15.83 -2.49
CA ALA A 468 -6.36 15.84 -2.34
C ALA A 468 -6.92 17.19 -1.81
N CYS A 469 -6.27 18.32 -2.12
CA CYS A 469 -6.66 19.63 -1.61
C CYS A 469 -6.80 20.66 -2.74
N PRO A 470 -8.01 20.91 -3.24
CA PRO A 470 -8.27 21.92 -4.26
C PRO A 470 -8.16 23.33 -3.68
N VAL A 471 -7.74 24.28 -4.51
CA VAL A 471 -7.78 25.70 -4.14
C VAL A 471 -9.17 26.27 -4.48
N THR A 472 -10.14 25.90 -3.65
CA THR A 472 -11.54 26.32 -3.74
C THR A 472 -12.13 26.40 -2.33
N ARG A 473 -13.01 27.39 -2.06
CA ARG A 473 -13.59 27.61 -0.72
C ARG A 473 -14.79 26.69 -0.46
N VAL A 474 -14.50 25.39 -0.38
CA VAL A 474 -15.45 24.36 0.04
C VAL A 474 -14.84 23.50 1.15
N THR A 475 -15.68 22.84 1.93
CA THR A 475 -15.23 21.83 2.88
C THR A 475 -15.01 20.52 2.15
N ILE A 476 -13.75 20.07 2.07
CA ILE A 476 -13.39 18.74 1.56
C ILE A 476 -13.45 17.75 2.72
N LEU A 477 -13.94 16.55 2.44
CA LEU A 477 -13.94 15.44 3.40
C LEU A 477 -12.80 14.48 3.09
N ASP A 478 -12.09 14.06 4.13
CA ASP A 478 -11.11 12.99 4.12
C ASP A 478 -11.62 11.91 5.09
N ASP A 479 -11.85 10.69 4.60
CA ASP A 479 -12.50 9.61 5.36
C ASP A 479 -13.79 10.03 6.09
N GLY A 480 -14.61 10.85 5.44
CA GLY A 480 -15.88 11.33 5.98
C GLY A 480 -15.77 12.43 7.04
N LYS A 481 -14.57 12.94 7.32
CA LYS A 481 -14.31 14.04 8.25
C LYS A 481 -13.83 15.28 7.51
N PRO A 482 -14.09 16.50 8.03
CA PRO A 482 -13.54 17.71 7.44
C PRO A 482 -12.02 17.69 7.35
N TYR A 483 -11.49 17.95 6.16
CA TYR A 483 -10.04 18.03 5.90
C TYR A 483 -9.53 19.44 6.30
N GLU A 484 -9.37 19.67 7.60
CA GLU A 484 -8.99 20.97 8.16
C GLU A 484 -7.63 21.48 7.65
N GLN A 485 -6.65 20.58 7.48
CA GLN A 485 -5.31 20.91 6.98
C GLN A 485 -5.36 21.46 5.54
N CYS A 486 -6.34 21.03 4.74
CA CYS A 486 -6.56 21.60 3.41
C CYS A 486 -7.05 23.05 3.50
N ALA A 487 -8.03 23.33 4.36
CA ALA A 487 -8.54 24.68 4.54
C ALA A 487 -7.45 25.64 5.03
N LEU A 488 -6.66 25.24 6.03
CA LEU A 488 -5.56 26.04 6.57
C LEU A 488 -4.46 26.28 5.52
N TRP A 489 -4.06 25.25 4.79
CA TRP A 489 -3.06 25.36 3.73
C TRP A 489 -3.51 26.31 2.62
N ARG A 490 -4.75 26.19 2.17
CA ARG A 490 -5.33 27.02 1.11
C ARG A 490 -5.28 28.51 1.44
N GLU A 491 -5.69 28.92 2.65
CA GLU A 491 -5.66 30.31 3.04
C GLU A 491 -4.22 30.86 3.11
N LYS A 492 -3.24 30.04 3.55
CA LYS A 492 -1.82 30.42 3.50
C LYS A 492 -1.33 30.59 2.05
N VAL A 493 -1.73 29.71 1.13
CA VAL A 493 -1.38 29.84 -0.29
C VAL A 493 -1.97 31.10 -0.90
N LEU A 494 -3.23 31.41 -0.64
CA LEU A 494 -3.88 32.62 -1.14
C LEU A 494 -3.19 33.88 -0.60
N ALA A 495 -2.81 33.91 0.67
CA ALA A 495 -2.04 35.00 1.27
C ALA A 495 -0.65 35.17 0.62
N GLU A 496 0.04 34.06 0.32
CA GLU A 496 1.33 34.08 -0.37
C GLU A 496 1.19 34.61 -1.80
N ILE A 497 0.15 34.19 -2.53
CA ILE A 497 -0.14 34.67 -3.88
C ILE A 497 -0.44 36.17 -3.88
N ALA A 498 -1.19 36.66 -2.89
CA ALA A 498 -1.46 38.11 -2.73
C ALA A 498 -0.18 38.92 -2.51
N THR A 499 0.83 38.34 -1.86
CA THR A 499 2.16 38.95 -1.67
C THR A 499 3.01 38.88 -2.93
N LEU A 500 3.01 37.74 -3.62
CA LEU A 500 3.79 37.47 -4.84
C LEU A 500 3.31 38.30 -6.04
N LYS A 501 2.01 38.57 -6.11
CA LYS A 501 1.32 39.25 -7.23
C LYS A 501 1.76 38.70 -8.60
N PRO A 502 1.54 37.41 -8.88
CA PRO A 502 1.97 36.80 -10.14
C PRO A 502 1.16 37.36 -11.31
N ASP A 503 1.73 37.34 -12.51
CA ASP A 503 1.02 37.71 -13.74
C ASP A 503 -0.10 36.70 -14.06
N PHE A 504 0.15 35.40 -13.78
CA PHE A 504 -0.77 34.30 -14.07
C PHE A 504 -0.88 33.34 -12.89
N ALA A 505 -2.11 32.86 -12.64
CA ALA A 505 -2.39 31.76 -11.72
C ALA A 505 -3.08 30.60 -12.47
N ILE A 506 -2.38 29.49 -12.64
CA ILE A 506 -2.93 28.29 -13.25
C ILE A 506 -3.53 27.42 -12.16
N THR A 507 -4.80 26.99 -12.33
CA THR A 507 -5.49 26.12 -11.39
C THR A 507 -6.15 24.95 -12.13
N SER A 508 -6.13 23.80 -11.51
CA SER A 508 -6.87 22.60 -11.87
C SER A 508 -7.11 21.77 -10.62
N GLN A 509 -8.09 20.88 -10.65
CA GLN A 509 -8.41 20.01 -9.51
C GLN A 509 -9.14 18.76 -9.92
N SER A 510 -9.11 17.75 -9.06
CA SER A 510 -9.86 16.51 -9.20
C SER A 510 -11.37 16.72 -9.09
N ASN A 511 -12.15 15.69 -9.44
CA ASN A 511 -13.60 15.66 -9.25
C ASN A 511 -13.93 15.17 -7.83
N TYR A 512 -14.31 16.09 -6.95
CA TYR A 512 -14.71 15.78 -5.57
C TYR A 512 -16.19 15.45 -5.51
N THR A 513 -16.54 14.18 -5.66
CA THR A 513 -17.94 13.69 -5.67
C THR A 513 -18.64 13.82 -4.32
N SER A 514 -17.88 14.02 -3.24
CA SER A 514 -18.40 14.30 -1.88
C SER A 514 -18.90 15.73 -1.68
N VAL A 515 -18.62 16.63 -2.64
CA VAL A 515 -19.03 18.03 -2.61
C VAL A 515 -20.15 18.26 -3.63
N ALA A 516 -21.23 18.93 -3.23
CA ALA A 516 -22.29 19.32 -4.14
C ALA A 516 -21.74 20.22 -5.27
N GLN A 517 -22.16 19.98 -6.50
CA GLN A 517 -21.64 20.65 -7.70
C GLN A 517 -21.79 22.19 -7.60
N ASP A 518 -22.95 22.68 -7.17
CA ASP A 518 -23.18 24.12 -7.01
C ASP A 518 -22.23 24.76 -5.97
N ALA A 519 -21.98 24.05 -4.86
CA ALA A 519 -21.03 24.51 -3.85
C ALA A 519 -19.60 24.57 -4.42
N MET A 520 -19.22 23.61 -5.26
CA MET A 520 -17.91 23.59 -5.91
C MET A 520 -17.78 24.76 -6.90
N ILE A 521 -18.80 25.02 -7.71
CA ILE A 521 -18.86 26.15 -8.66
C ILE A 521 -18.70 27.47 -7.92
N GLU A 522 -19.46 27.67 -6.84
CA GLU A 522 -19.40 28.91 -6.04
C GLU A 522 -18.03 29.07 -5.34
N GLY A 523 -17.50 27.98 -4.79
CA GLY A 523 -16.17 27.99 -4.16
C GLY A 523 -15.05 28.34 -5.14
N LEU A 524 -15.10 27.83 -6.39
CA LEU A 524 -14.19 28.21 -7.47
C LEU A 524 -14.33 29.68 -7.83
N ARG A 525 -15.58 30.14 -8.06
CA ARG A 525 -15.90 31.53 -8.41
C ARG A 525 -15.36 32.50 -7.37
N SER A 526 -15.52 32.19 -6.08
CA SER A 526 -15.04 33.00 -4.98
C SER A 526 -13.51 33.20 -5.04
N VAL A 527 -12.74 32.13 -5.22
CA VAL A 527 -11.27 32.21 -5.29
C VAL A 527 -10.82 32.93 -6.56
N TRP A 528 -11.40 32.62 -7.71
CA TRP A 528 -10.99 33.23 -8.98
C TRP A 528 -11.32 34.72 -9.04
N SER A 529 -12.47 35.11 -8.48
CA SER A 529 -12.88 36.51 -8.35
C SER A 529 -11.91 37.31 -7.48
N GLU A 530 -11.48 36.72 -6.35
CA GLU A 530 -10.49 37.34 -5.46
C GLU A 530 -9.13 37.55 -6.18
N LEU A 531 -8.62 36.53 -6.85
CA LEU A 531 -7.35 36.62 -7.60
C LEU A 531 -7.43 37.62 -8.75
N ALA A 532 -8.51 37.59 -9.50
CA ALA A 532 -8.75 38.55 -10.59
C ALA A 532 -8.84 40.00 -10.07
N SER A 533 -9.47 40.25 -8.91
CA SER A 533 -9.53 41.57 -8.29
C SER A 533 -8.17 42.10 -7.85
N GLN A 534 -7.20 41.22 -7.62
CA GLN A 534 -5.80 41.52 -7.32
C GLN A 534 -4.95 41.77 -8.58
N GLY A 535 -5.55 41.68 -9.77
CA GLY A 535 -4.88 41.85 -11.06
C GLY A 535 -4.18 40.59 -11.57
N VAL A 536 -4.42 39.42 -10.96
CA VAL A 536 -3.86 38.13 -11.38
C VAL A 536 -4.77 37.52 -12.46
N HIS A 537 -4.21 37.19 -13.63
CA HIS A 537 -4.97 36.49 -14.67
C HIS A 537 -5.06 35.00 -14.33
N VAL A 538 -6.28 34.48 -14.12
CA VAL A 538 -6.53 33.09 -13.77
C VAL A 538 -6.70 32.25 -15.02
N ILE A 539 -5.93 31.15 -15.13
CA ILE A 539 -6.06 30.12 -16.17
C ILE A 539 -6.58 28.85 -15.49
N ALA A 540 -7.86 28.56 -15.70
CA ALA A 540 -8.52 27.41 -15.10
C ALA A 540 -8.53 26.24 -16.10
N ILE A 541 -7.70 25.22 -15.88
CA ILE A 541 -7.63 24.04 -16.73
C ILE A 541 -8.68 23.03 -16.27
N ARG A 542 -9.63 22.71 -17.14
CA ARG A 542 -10.66 21.70 -16.91
C ARG A 542 -10.02 20.37 -16.50
N ASN A 543 -10.66 19.67 -15.55
CA ASN A 543 -10.20 18.35 -15.14
C ASN A 543 -10.19 17.35 -16.30
N THR A 544 -9.17 16.49 -16.28
CA THR A 544 -8.98 15.42 -17.28
C THR A 544 -10.01 14.31 -17.09
N PRO A 545 -10.41 13.57 -18.14
CA PRO A 545 -11.19 12.35 -18.04
C PRO A 545 -10.46 11.33 -17.15
N PHE A 546 -11.24 10.58 -16.37
CA PHE A 546 -10.69 9.45 -15.61
C PHE A 546 -10.76 8.15 -16.43
N SER A 547 -10.08 7.10 -15.99
CA SER A 547 -10.13 5.79 -16.62
C SER A 547 -10.93 4.80 -15.77
N LEU A 548 -11.76 3.98 -16.42
CA LEU A 548 -12.50 2.89 -15.78
C LEU A 548 -11.62 1.68 -15.46
N PHE A 549 -10.40 1.67 -15.95
CA PHE A 549 -9.38 0.64 -15.69
C PHE A 549 -8.03 1.30 -15.37
N ASP A 550 -7.18 0.58 -14.66
CA ASP A 550 -5.79 1.02 -14.48
C ASP A 550 -5.00 0.80 -15.78
N PRO A 551 -4.48 1.87 -16.43
CA PRO A 551 -3.71 1.76 -17.66
C PRO A 551 -2.50 0.83 -17.54
N ARG A 552 -1.87 0.77 -16.36
CA ARG A 552 -0.72 -0.09 -16.09
C ARG A 552 -1.06 -1.58 -16.24
N ASN A 553 -2.24 -1.98 -15.79
CA ASN A 553 -2.72 -3.35 -15.93
C ASN A 553 -3.21 -3.64 -17.36
N CYS A 554 -4.01 -2.75 -17.91
CA CYS A 554 -4.61 -2.92 -19.22
C CYS A 554 -3.53 -3.02 -20.32
N LEU A 555 -2.59 -2.07 -20.37
CA LEU A 555 -1.52 -2.03 -21.37
C LEU A 555 -0.57 -3.22 -21.27
N GLY A 556 -0.40 -3.78 -20.08
CA GLY A 556 0.38 -4.99 -19.90
C GLY A 556 -0.32 -6.30 -20.30
N THR A 557 -1.66 -6.28 -20.47
CA THR A 557 -2.46 -7.47 -20.77
C THR A 557 -2.95 -7.49 -22.20
N ASP A 558 -3.69 -6.46 -22.63
CA ASP A 558 -4.26 -6.34 -23.98
C ASP A 558 -4.32 -4.85 -24.39
N PRO A 559 -3.23 -4.29 -24.92
CA PRO A 559 -3.15 -2.88 -25.28
C PRO A 559 -4.25 -2.41 -26.22
N GLY A 560 -4.76 -3.29 -27.10
CA GLY A 560 -5.80 -2.97 -28.07
C GLY A 560 -7.16 -2.71 -27.44
N LYS A 561 -7.40 -3.17 -26.21
CA LYS A 561 -8.67 -2.96 -25.49
C LYS A 561 -8.62 -1.82 -24.46
N CYS A 562 -7.49 -1.14 -24.32
CA CYS A 562 -7.32 -0.09 -23.34
C CYS A 562 -7.92 1.26 -23.80
N VAL A 563 -9.24 1.25 -23.99
CA VAL A 563 -10.03 2.40 -24.49
C VAL A 563 -11.29 2.55 -23.65
N ASN A 564 -11.52 3.75 -23.12
CA ASN A 564 -12.75 4.09 -22.41
C ASN A 564 -13.76 4.77 -23.35
N PRO A 565 -15.08 4.53 -23.20
CA PRO A 565 -16.11 5.39 -23.82
C PRO A 565 -16.02 6.81 -23.26
N ARG A 566 -15.89 7.81 -24.11
CA ARG A 566 -15.74 9.21 -23.67
C ARG A 566 -16.92 9.69 -22.81
N SER A 567 -18.13 9.28 -23.17
CA SER A 567 -19.36 9.62 -22.44
C SER A 567 -19.41 9.10 -20.98
N GLU A 568 -18.63 8.06 -20.65
CA GLU A 568 -18.61 7.49 -19.32
C GLU A 568 -17.54 8.10 -18.42
N VAL A 569 -16.47 8.65 -19.02
CA VAL A 569 -15.28 9.11 -18.29
C VAL A 569 -15.12 10.63 -18.27
N GLU A 570 -15.77 11.36 -19.16
CA GLU A 570 -15.78 12.82 -19.17
C GLU A 570 -16.91 13.37 -18.30
N ARG A 571 -16.61 14.33 -17.43
CA ARG A 571 -17.58 14.98 -16.56
C ARG A 571 -17.98 16.35 -17.09
N GLU A 572 -19.12 16.88 -16.62
CA GLU A 572 -19.56 18.22 -16.97
C GLU A 572 -18.48 19.26 -16.66
N ASN A 573 -18.38 20.28 -17.53
CA ASN A 573 -17.39 21.34 -17.37
C ASN A 573 -17.86 22.41 -16.37
N ILE A 574 -17.72 22.13 -15.08
CA ILE A 574 -18.04 23.06 -13.99
C ILE A 574 -17.17 24.32 -14.01
N TYR A 575 -16.01 24.30 -14.64
CA TYR A 575 -15.09 25.44 -14.77
C TYR A 575 -15.70 26.52 -15.66
N ALA A 576 -16.33 26.11 -16.77
CA ALA A 576 -17.04 27.05 -17.62
C ALA A 576 -18.20 27.73 -16.88
N LEU A 577 -18.92 26.97 -16.04
CA LEU A 577 -20.00 27.51 -15.21
C LEU A 577 -19.47 28.46 -14.12
N ALA A 578 -18.36 28.12 -13.47
CA ALA A 578 -17.75 28.95 -12.45
C ALA A 578 -17.19 30.26 -13.00
N ALA A 579 -16.67 30.24 -14.23
CA ALA A 579 -16.09 31.41 -14.90
C ALA A 579 -17.12 32.37 -15.51
N GLN A 580 -18.41 31.98 -15.58
CA GLN A 580 -19.44 32.87 -16.11
C GLN A 580 -19.43 34.21 -15.43
N SER A 581 -19.42 35.26 -16.24
CA SER A 581 -19.43 36.68 -15.77
C SER A 581 -18.16 37.14 -15.05
N LEU A 582 -17.09 36.31 -14.97
CA LEU A 582 -15.81 36.74 -14.42
C LEU A 582 -14.92 37.33 -15.52
N THR A 583 -14.33 38.49 -15.27
CA THR A 583 -13.24 39.06 -16.08
C THR A 583 -11.89 38.60 -15.51
N GLY A 584 -10.88 38.45 -16.38
CA GLY A 584 -9.56 38.01 -15.93
C GLY A 584 -9.44 36.50 -15.66
N VAL A 585 -10.42 35.70 -16.10
CA VAL A 585 -10.41 34.24 -16.00
C VAL A 585 -10.52 33.62 -17.40
N THR A 586 -9.57 32.75 -17.74
CA THR A 586 -9.58 31.97 -18.99
C THR A 586 -9.79 30.49 -18.64
N VAL A 587 -10.84 29.87 -19.15
CA VAL A 587 -11.04 28.42 -19.02
C VAL A 587 -10.39 27.69 -20.20
N VAL A 588 -9.58 26.72 -19.90
CA VAL A 588 -8.88 25.89 -20.88
C VAL A 588 -9.41 24.45 -20.80
N ASP A 589 -9.90 23.95 -21.90
CA ASP A 589 -10.31 22.55 -22.04
C ASP A 589 -9.31 21.82 -22.94
N MET A 590 -8.63 20.81 -22.38
CA MET A 590 -7.64 20.01 -23.07
C MET A 590 -8.14 18.60 -23.39
N ASN A 591 -9.42 18.28 -23.11
CA ASN A 591 -9.92 16.91 -23.23
C ASN A 591 -9.91 16.39 -24.67
N ASP A 592 -10.03 17.25 -25.69
CA ASP A 592 -9.89 16.85 -27.10
C ASP A 592 -8.44 16.47 -27.48
N ALA A 593 -7.48 16.84 -26.66
CA ALA A 593 -6.09 16.40 -26.79
C ALA A 593 -5.81 15.05 -26.09
N LEU A 594 -6.77 14.55 -25.31
CA LEU A 594 -6.68 13.29 -24.56
C LEU A 594 -7.59 12.22 -25.15
N CYS A 595 -8.71 12.63 -25.72
CA CYS A 595 -9.78 11.78 -26.22
C CYS A 595 -10.11 12.12 -27.67
N GLY A 596 -10.44 11.10 -28.45
CA GLY A 596 -11.15 11.27 -29.71
C GLY A 596 -12.62 11.65 -29.49
N LYS A 597 -13.41 11.69 -30.57
CA LYS A 597 -14.83 12.08 -30.51
C LYS A 597 -15.64 11.22 -29.54
N ASP A 598 -15.48 9.90 -29.60
CA ASP A 598 -16.32 8.95 -28.87
C ASP A 598 -15.53 8.10 -27.86
N SER A 599 -14.20 8.20 -27.82
CA SER A 599 -13.35 7.30 -27.03
C SER A 599 -12.10 7.97 -26.51
N CYS A 600 -11.64 7.51 -25.33
CA CYS A 600 -10.43 7.95 -24.66
C CYS A 600 -9.47 6.75 -24.57
N PRO A 601 -8.50 6.62 -25.49
CA PRO A 601 -7.52 5.54 -25.44
C PRO A 601 -6.44 5.79 -24.37
N ALA A 602 -5.88 4.71 -23.79
CA ALA A 602 -4.78 4.83 -22.84
C ALA A 602 -3.46 5.33 -23.48
N VAL A 603 -3.33 5.20 -24.81
CA VAL A 603 -2.15 5.64 -25.57
C VAL A 603 -2.62 6.51 -26.73
N VAL A 604 -2.08 7.70 -26.88
CA VAL A 604 -2.33 8.66 -27.96
C VAL A 604 -1.03 8.98 -28.65
N GLY A 605 -0.95 8.74 -29.97
CA GLY A 605 0.27 9.01 -30.73
C GLY A 605 1.52 8.35 -30.13
N ASN A 606 1.40 7.10 -29.73
CA ASN A 606 2.43 6.28 -29.09
C ASN A 606 2.93 6.82 -27.73
N ILE A 607 2.20 7.77 -27.12
CA ILE A 607 2.50 8.26 -25.76
C ILE A 607 1.37 7.84 -24.80
N VAL A 608 1.73 7.28 -23.64
CA VAL A 608 0.78 6.88 -22.59
C VAL A 608 0.17 8.13 -21.95
N VAL A 609 -1.16 8.21 -21.92
CA VAL A 609 -1.89 9.39 -21.46
C VAL A 609 -1.90 9.47 -19.94
N LEU A 610 -2.37 8.42 -19.26
CA LEU A 610 -2.55 8.39 -17.82
C LEU A 610 -1.57 7.39 -17.18
N ARG A 611 -0.99 7.77 -16.02
CA ARG A 611 -0.10 6.90 -15.24
C ARG A 611 -0.84 6.00 -14.24
N ASP A 612 -2.05 6.37 -13.91
CA ASP A 612 -3.02 5.67 -13.04
C ASP A 612 -4.44 5.95 -13.56
N ASN A 613 -5.48 5.77 -12.76
CA ASN A 613 -6.85 5.93 -13.22
C ASN A 613 -7.25 7.37 -13.56
N HIS A 614 -6.51 8.40 -13.14
CA HIS A 614 -6.93 9.79 -13.30
C HIS A 614 -5.81 10.84 -13.46
N HIS A 615 -4.53 10.47 -13.27
CA HIS A 615 -3.42 11.42 -13.44
C HIS A 615 -2.69 11.24 -14.77
N LEU A 616 -2.35 12.33 -15.42
CA LEU A 616 -1.49 12.33 -16.60
C LEU A 616 -0.09 11.78 -16.28
N THR A 617 0.53 11.11 -17.25
CA THR A 617 1.98 10.91 -17.25
C THR A 617 2.69 12.27 -17.41
N ALA A 618 3.84 12.44 -16.76
CA ALA A 618 4.64 13.66 -16.95
C ALA A 618 5.07 13.83 -18.42
N THR A 619 5.31 12.72 -19.11
CA THR A 619 5.63 12.65 -20.54
C THR A 619 4.50 13.19 -21.41
N TYR A 620 3.24 12.75 -21.16
CA TYR A 620 2.11 13.25 -21.94
C TYR A 620 1.81 14.72 -21.62
N ALA A 621 1.86 15.09 -20.33
CA ALA A 621 1.72 16.48 -19.92
C ALA A 621 2.76 17.40 -20.63
N LEU A 622 4.01 16.96 -20.75
CA LEU A 622 5.04 17.68 -21.49
C LEU A 622 4.68 17.81 -22.99
N ALA A 623 4.13 16.76 -23.61
CA ALA A 623 3.68 16.79 -24.99
C ALA A 623 2.52 17.78 -25.23
N LEU A 624 1.72 18.07 -24.21
CA LEU A 624 0.63 19.04 -24.25
C LEU A 624 1.10 20.50 -24.20
N ALA A 625 2.38 20.80 -23.86
CA ALA A 625 2.86 22.16 -23.63
C ALA A 625 2.54 23.17 -24.77
N PRO A 626 2.77 22.89 -26.07
CA PRO A 626 2.49 23.85 -27.13
C PRO A 626 0.97 24.09 -27.30
N TYR A 627 0.15 23.07 -27.06
CA TYR A 627 -1.30 23.15 -27.17
C TYR A 627 -1.90 23.92 -26.00
N LEU A 628 -1.40 23.67 -24.79
CA LEU A 628 -1.77 24.40 -23.57
C LEU A 628 -1.40 25.88 -23.71
N ALA A 629 -0.19 26.20 -24.16
CA ALA A 629 0.23 27.60 -24.38
C ALA A 629 -0.72 28.32 -25.34
N LYS A 630 -1.08 27.68 -26.47
CA LYS A 630 -2.02 28.24 -27.44
C LYS A 630 -3.42 28.44 -26.86
N ALA A 631 -3.96 27.44 -26.15
CA ALA A 631 -5.31 27.50 -25.59
C ALA A 631 -5.42 28.50 -24.43
N ALA A 632 -4.36 28.69 -23.67
CA ALA A 632 -4.29 29.64 -22.54
C ALA A 632 -3.89 31.06 -22.97
N GLY A 633 -3.50 31.30 -24.22
CA GLY A 633 -3.03 32.60 -24.69
C GLY A 633 -1.64 32.98 -24.13
N LEU A 634 -0.84 31.99 -23.75
CA LEU A 634 0.49 32.15 -23.15
C LEU A 634 1.60 32.21 -24.20
#